data_b57a3619048043fdf0df2255cd687430
#
_entry.id   b57a3619048043fdf0df2255cd687430
#
_cell.length_a   1.000
_cell.length_b   1.000
_cell.length_c   1.000
_cell.angle_alpha   90.00
_cell.angle_beta   90.00
_cell.angle_gamma   90.00
#
_symmetry.space_group_name_H-M   'P 1'
#
loop_
_entity.id
_entity.type
_entity.pdbx_description
1 polymer ?
#
loop_
_entity_poly.entity_id
_entity_poly.type
_entity_poly.pdbx_seq_one_letter_code
_entity_poly.pdbx_strand_id
1 'polypeptide(L)'
;MTNERKEVSEAPVNFGANLGLMLDLYDDFLQDPSSVPEDLQVLFSTIKNDDSIVPALKSTSSQNSDGTIKRVMRLIDNIRQYGHLKADIYPVNPPKRKHVPKLEIEDFDLDQQTLEGISAGIVSDHFADIYDNAYEAILRMEKRYKGPIAFEYTHINNNTERGWLKRRIETPYKVTLNNNEKRALFKQLAYVEGFEKYLHKNFVGAKRFSIEGVDALVPMLQRTITIAAKEGIKNIQIGMAHRGRLNVLTHVLEKPYEMMISEFMHTDPMKFLPEDGSLQLTAGWTGDVKYHLGGIKTTDSYGTMQRIALANNPSHLEIVAPVVEGRTRAAQDDTQRAGAPTTDHHKAMPIIIHGDAAYPGQGINFETMNLGNLKGYSTGGSLHIITNNRIGFTTEPIDARSTTYSTDVAKGYDVPIFHVNADDVEATIEAIDIAMEFRKEFHKDVVIDLVGYRRLGHNEMDEPSITNPVPYQNIRKHDSVEYVFGKKLVNEGVISEDEMHSFIEQVQKELRQAHDKINKADKMDNPDMEKPAELALPLQADEQSFTFDHLKEINDALLTYPDGFNILKKLNKVLEKRHEPFNKEDGLVDWAQAEQLAFATILQDGTPIRLTGQDSERGTFSHRHAVLHDEQTGETYTPLHHVPDQKATFDIHNSPLSEAAVVGFEYGYNVENKKSFNIWEAQYGDFANMSQMIFDNFLFSSRSKWGERSGLTLFLPHAYEGQGPEHSSARLERFLQLAAENNCTVVNLSSSSNYFHLLRAQAASLDSEQMRPLVVMSPKSLLRNKTVAKPIDEFTSGGFESILTESYQADKVTKVILATGKMFIDLKEALAKNPDESVLLVAIERLYPFPEEEIEALLAQLPNLEEVSWVQEEPKNQGAWLYVYPYVKVLVADKYDLSYHGRIQRAAPAEGDGEIHKLVQNKIIENALKNN
;
A
#
# COMPACT_ATOMS: atom_id res chain seq x y z
N MET A 1 47.84 -7.78 -35.15
CA MET A 1 47.38 -8.28 -36.43
C MET A 1 46.08 -9.01 -36.12
N THR A 2 44.93 -8.62 -36.50
CA THR A 2 44.34 -7.91 -37.59
C THR A 2 43.01 -7.32 -37.11
N ASN A 3 42.77 -6.05 -37.46
CA ASN A 3 41.53 -5.46 -37.91
C ASN A 3 40.17 -6.00 -37.41
N GLU A 4 39.51 -5.21 -36.54
CA GLU A 4 38.09 -4.88 -36.70
C GLU A 4 37.88 -3.41 -36.30
N ARG A 5 38.11 -2.55 -37.25
CA ARG A 5 37.57 -1.19 -37.34
C ARG A 5 36.60 -1.18 -38.52
N LYS A 6 35.30 -1.05 -38.17
CA LYS A 6 34.16 -0.55 -38.97
C LYS A 6 32.90 -1.10 -38.26
N GLU A 7 32.04 -0.30 -37.76
CA GLU A 7 31.19 0.73 -38.33
C GLU A 7 30.67 1.63 -37.19
N VAL A 8 31.10 2.87 -37.14
CA VAL A 8 30.33 3.93 -36.48
C VAL A 8 29.50 4.57 -37.58
N SER A 9 28.23 4.23 -37.67
CA SER A 9 27.27 4.81 -38.60
C SER A 9 27.13 6.30 -38.34
N GLU A 10 27.15 7.08 -39.39
CA GLU A 10 26.86 8.50 -39.47
C GLU A 10 25.43 8.79 -39.00
N ALA A 11 25.25 9.03 -37.71
CA ALA A 11 24.07 9.70 -37.17
C ALA A 11 24.47 11.09 -36.70
N PRO A 12 23.79 12.16 -37.09
CA PRO A 12 24.10 13.51 -36.62
C PRO A 12 23.96 13.52 -35.09
N VAL A 13 25.00 13.99 -34.40
CA VAL A 13 25.01 14.09 -32.93
C VAL A 13 23.93 15.08 -32.51
N ASN A 14 22.80 14.56 -32.05
CA ASN A 14 21.70 15.37 -31.58
C ASN A 14 21.80 15.50 -30.04
N PHE A 15 22.28 16.62 -29.56
CA PHE A 15 22.48 16.90 -28.16
C PHE A 15 21.16 17.17 -27.38
N GLY A 16 20.02 17.20 -28.04
CA GLY A 16 18.70 17.36 -27.45
C GLY A 16 18.58 18.51 -26.43
N ALA A 17 17.99 18.24 -25.29
CA ALA A 17 17.78 19.22 -24.23
C ALA A 17 19.06 19.73 -23.54
N ASN A 18 20.19 19.07 -23.75
CA ASN A 18 21.49 19.44 -23.14
C ASN A 18 22.37 20.27 -24.10
N LEU A 19 21.85 20.70 -25.24
CA LEU A 19 22.64 21.40 -26.24
C LEU A 19 23.32 22.66 -25.69
N GLY A 20 22.66 23.43 -24.82
CA GLY A 20 23.25 24.63 -24.19
C GLY A 20 24.47 24.29 -23.33
N LEU A 21 24.36 23.27 -22.47
CA LEU A 21 25.49 22.80 -21.66
C LEU A 21 26.61 22.24 -22.52
N MET A 22 26.27 21.48 -23.54
CA MET A 22 27.25 20.89 -24.44
C MET A 22 27.98 21.95 -25.28
N LEU A 23 27.33 23.05 -25.62
CA LEU A 23 27.98 24.19 -26.30
C LEU A 23 28.94 24.95 -25.35
N ASP A 24 28.55 25.13 -24.09
CA ASP A 24 29.45 25.72 -23.08
C ASP A 24 30.71 24.88 -22.88
N LEU A 25 30.53 23.57 -22.73
CA LEU A 25 31.64 22.62 -22.59
C LEU A 25 32.50 22.55 -23.89
N TYR A 26 31.88 22.76 -25.04
CA TYR A 26 32.66 22.82 -26.31
C TYR A 26 33.48 24.10 -26.42
N ASP A 27 32.96 25.25 -25.94
CA ASP A 27 33.75 26.51 -25.91
C ASP A 27 34.90 26.40 -24.88
N ASP A 28 34.69 25.76 -23.74
CA ASP A 28 35.74 25.45 -22.75
C ASP A 28 36.80 24.52 -23.38
N PHE A 29 36.37 23.48 -24.11
CA PHE A 29 37.27 22.59 -24.84
C PHE A 29 38.08 23.33 -25.94
N LEU A 30 37.50 24.31 -26.62
CA LEU A 30 38.21 25.10 -27.62
C LEU A 30 39.28 26.01 -27.00
N GLN A 31 39.07 26.47 -25.75
CA GLN A 31 40.03 27.29 -25.03
C GLN A 31 41.12 26.42 -24.36
N ASP A 32 40.72 25.34 -23.75
CA ASP A 32 41.59 24.35 -23.08
C ASP A 32 40.98 22.94 -23.18
N PRO A 33 41.49 22.10 -24.10
CA PRO A 33 40.98 20.74 -24.24
C PRO A 33 41.01 19.89 -22.99
N SER A 34 41.80 20.20 -21.98
CA SER A 34 41.87 19.46 -20.72
C SER A 34 40.82 19.90 -19.68
N SER A 35 40.07 20.97 -19.96
CA SER A 35 39.04 21.52 -19.07
C SER A 35 37.75 20.67 -19.04
N VAL A 36 37.58 19.75 -19.98
CA VAL A 36 36.39 18.90 -20.08
C VAL A 36 36.73 17.42 -19.88
N PRO A 37 35.78 16.55 -19.45
CA PRO A 37 35.98 15.11 -19.30
C PRO A 37 36.50 14.40 -20.51
N GLU A 38 37.33 13.35 -20.34
CA GLU A 38 38.03 12.65 -21.45
C GLU A 38 37.08 12.13 -22.54
N ASP A 39 35.91 11.64 -22.21
CA ASP A 39 34.86 11.16 -23.12
C ASP A 39 34.34 12.30 -24.00
N LEU A 40 34.19 13.51 -23.46
CA LEU A 40 33.80 14.70 -24.19
C LEU A 40 34.95 15.27 -25.03
N GLN A 41 36.21 15.14 -24.65
CA GLN A 41 37.36 15.54 -25.43
C GLN A 41 37.43 14.77 -26.76
N VAL A 42 37.15 13.47 -26.73
CA VAL A 42 37.11 12.62 -27.93
C VAL A 42 35.96 13.06 -28.83
N LEU A 43 34.76 13.28 -28.28
CA LEU A 43 33.59 13.73 -29.03
C LEU A 43 33.83 15.10 -29.67
N PHE A 44 34.32 16.07 -28.90
CA PHE A 44 34.56 17.43 -29.37
C PHE A 44 35.71 17.54 -30.36
N SER A 45 36.73 16.68 -30.23
CA SER A 45 37.79 16.57 -31.25
C SER A 45 37.25 16.03 -32.57
N THR A 46 36.30 15.12 -32.56
CA THR A 46 35.62 14.58 -33.74
C THR A 46 34.79 15.67 -34.42
N ILE A 47 33.97 16.42 -33.62
CA ILE A 47 33.16 17.54 -34.10
C ILE A 47 34.04 18.64 -34.72
N LYS A 48 35.16 18.98 -34.10
CA LYS A 48 36.11 19.99 -34.58
C LYS A 48 36.73 19.64 -35.97
N ASN A 49 36.90 18.37 -36.26
CA ASN A 49 37.52 17.88 -37.46
C ASN A 49 36.54 17.51 -38.59
N ASP A 50 35.23 17.63 -38.36
CA ASP A 50 34.19 17.30 -39.33
C ASP A 50 33.58 18.57 -39.91
N ASP A 51 34.08 18.95 -41.11
CA ASP A 51 33.56 20.12 -41.82
C ASP A 51 32.10 19.99 -42.30
N SER A 52 31.49 18.85 -42.19
CA SER A 52 30.07 18.63 -42.56
C SER A 52 29.09 19.03 -41.48
N ILE A 53 29.49 19.02 -40.19
CA ILE A 53 28.65 19.41 -39.04
C ILE A 53 28.68 20.93 -38.83
N VAL A 54 29.75 21.57 -39.15
CA VAL A 54 29.98 23.03 -39.03
C VAL A 54 29.07 23.89 -39.95
N PRO A 55 28.65 23.47 -41.15
CA PRO A 55 27.79 24.31 -42.01
C PRO A 55 26.35 24.47 -41.50
N ALA A 56 25.79 23.50 -40.76
CA ALA A 56 24.45 23.62 -40.19
C ALA A 56 24.40 24.70 -39.08
N LEU A 57 25.55 25.01 -38.49
CA LEU A 57 25.73 26.10 -37.52
C LEU A 57 26.15 27.42 -38.19
N LYS A 58 26.69 27.35 -39.40
CA LYS A 58 27.22 28.52 -40.14
C LYS A 58 26.33 29.07 -41.27
N SER A 59 25.20 28.40 -41.61
CA SER A 59 24.39 28.80 -42.77
C SER A 59 23.31 29.85 -42.50
N THR A 60 23.30 30.47 -41.31
CA THR A 60 22.55 31.70 -41.07
C THR A 60 23.49 32.88 -40.87
N SER A 61 24.06 33.32 -41.97
CA SER A 61 24.87 34.55 -42.02
C SER A 61 23.95 35.77 -42.03
N SER A 62 23.52 36.21 -40.81
CA SER A 62 23.26 37.59 -40.49
C SER A 62 23.40 37.76 -39.00
N GLN A 63 24.44 38.41 -38.52
CA GLN A 63 24.69 39.12 -37.26
C GLN A 63 24.18 38.57 -35.92
N ASN A 64 23.68 37.36 -35.82
CA ASN A 64 23.34 36.72 -34.51
C ASN A 64 24.53 35.85 -34.09
N SER A 65 25.37 36.39 -33.21
CA SER A 65 26.49 35.66 -32.63
C SER A 65 26.00 34.36 -31.96
N ASP A 66 26.81 33.27 -32.02
CA ASP A 66 26.58 32.01 -31.28
C ASP A 66 26.14 32.24 -29.81
N GLY A 67 26.60 33.35 -29.21
CA GLY A 67 26.20 33.81 -27.88
C GLY A 67 24.73 34.15 -27.72
N THR A 68 24.02 34.63 -28.77
CA THR A 68 22.59 34.94 -28.66
C THR A 68 21.74 33.68 -28.66
N ILE A 69 22.03 32.71 -29.51
CA ILE A 69 21.30 31.41 -29.52
C ILE A 69 21.51 30.69 -28.21
N LYS A 70 22.71 30.69 -27.63
CA LYS A 70 22.98 30.13 -26.28
C LYS A 70 22.13 30.79 -25.22
N ARG A 71 21.98 32.11 -25.23
CA ARG A 71 21.10 32.82 -24.26
C ARG A 71 19.64 32.46 -24.44
N VAL A 72 19.17 32.33 -25.69
CA VAL A 72 17.79 31.87 -25.97
C VAL A 72 17.55 30.46 -25.42
N MET A 73 18.48 29.54 -25.67
CA MET A 73 18.36 28.16 -25.16
C MET A 73 18.37 28.09 -23.64
N ARG A 74 19.22 28.87 -22.97
CA ARG A 74 19.22 28.95 -21.50
C ARG A 74 17.90 29.49 -20.97
N LEU A 75 17.32 30.50 -21.58
CA LEU A 75 15.99 31.01 -21.21
C LEU A 75 14.93 29.91 -21.33
N ILE A 76 14.92 29.18 -22.42
CA ILE A 76 13.98 28.11 -22.72
C ILE A 76 14.11 26.98 -21.68
N ASP A 77 15.34 26.55 -21.40
CA ASP A 77 15.60 25.50 -20.41
C ASP A 77 15.20 25.97 -19.00
N ASN A 78 15.47 27.23 -18.64
CA ASN A 78 15.03 27.80 -17.38
C ASN A 78 13.49 27.87 -17.28
N ILE A 79 12.79 28.22 -18.36
CA ILE A 79 11.32 28.22 -18.38
C ILE A 79 10.78 26.80 -18.15
N ARG A 80 11.34 25.78 -18.81
CA ARG A 80 10.93 24.39 -18.60
C ARG A 80 11.22 23.88 -17.19
N GLN A 81 12.39 24.22 -16.66
CA GLN A 81 12.85 23.72 -15.36
C GLN A 81 12.28 24.48 -14.19
N TYR A 82 12.10 25.79 -14.29
CA TYR A 82 11.77 26.69 -13.19
C TYR A 82 10.50 27.53 -13.39
N GLY A 83 9.84 27.41 -14.54
CA GLY A 83 8.62 28.16 -14.83
C GLY A 83 7.53 27.97 -13.78
N HIS A 84 7.43 26.76 -13.22
CA HIS A 84 6.52 26.41 -12.12
C HIS A 84 6.66 27.33 -10.89
N LEU A 85 7.82 27.95 -10.68
CA LEU A 85 8.06 28.86 -9.55
C LEU A 85 7.34 30.21 -9.69
N LYS A 86 7.00 30.62 -10.91
CA LYS A 86 6.23 31.83 -11.22
C LYS A 86 4.81 31.54 -11.72
N ALA A 87 4.39 30.29 -11.74
CA ALA A 87 3.09 29.89 -12.25
C ALA A 87 1.93 30.39 -11.38
N ASP A 88 0.80 30.66 -12.02
CA ASP A 88 -0.44 31.15 -11.39
C ASP A 88 -1.27 29.98 -10.82
N ILE A 89 -0.65 29.23 -9.95
CA ILE A 89 -1.25 28.03 -9.31
C ILE A 89 -1.90 28.30 -7.95
N TYR A 90 -1.87 29.53 -7.45
CA TYR A 90 -2.37 29.86 -6.13
C TYR A 90 -3.62 30.73 -6.20
N PRO A 91 -4.82 30.21 -5.88
CA PRO A 91 -6.04 31.03 -5.92
C PRO A 91 -6.01 32.19 -4.91
N VAL A 92 -5.36 31.98 -3.77
CA VAL A 92 -5.27 32.99 -2.70
C VAL A 92 -3.93 32.87 -1.97
N ASN A 93 -3.41 33.97 -1.45
CA ASN A 93 -2.18 34.06 -0.63
C ASN A 93 -0.96 33.36 -1.28
N PRO A 94 -0.51 33.75 -2.49
CA PRO A 94 0.68 33.17 -3.10
C PRO A 94 1.90 33.31 -2.19
N PRO A 95 2.79 32.28 -2.09
CA PRO A 95 3.96 32.33 -1.24
C PRO A 95 4.97 33.37 -1.74
N LYS A 96 5.59 34.12 -0.82
CA LYS A 96 6.70 35.00 -1.16
C LYS A 96 7.99 34.16 -1.29
N ARG A 97 8.48 33.99 -2.51
CA ARG A 97 9.73 33.26 -2.79
C ARG A 97 10.93 34.21 -2.74
N LYS A 98 11.96 33.85 -1.98
CA LYS A 98 13.17 34.68 -1.82
C LYS A 98 14.10 34.60 -3.03
N HIS A 99 14.15 33.43 -3.67
CA HIS A 99 15.04 33.17 -4.81
C HIS A 99 14.23 32.51 -5.93
N VAL A 100 14.11 33.21 -7.04
CA VAL A 100 13.54 32.67 -8.28
C VAL A 100 14.62 32.78 -9.33
N PRO A 101 14.94 31.71 -10.06
CA PRO A 101 15.88 31.78 -11.17
C PRO A 101 15.46 32.79 -12.23
N LYS A 102 16.38 33.23 -13.06
CA LYS A 102 16.13 34.10 -14.21
C LYS A 102 15.16 33.41 -15.16
N LEU A 103 14.05 34.09 -15.50
CA LEU A 103 12.94 33.54 -16.29
C LEU A 103 12.37 34.51 -17.32
N GLU A 104 12.86 35.74 -17.36
CA GLU A 104 12.36 36.76 -18.27
C GLU A 104 13.37 37.01 -19.39
N ILE A 105 12.89 37.49 -20.53
CA ILE A 105 13.71 37.75 -21.72
C ILE A 105 14.87 38.69 -21.39
N GLU A 106 14.59 39.72 -20.61
CA GLU A 106 15.55 40.74 -20.19
C GLU A 106 16.64 40.17 -19.25
N ASP A 107 16.35 39.12 -18.50
CA ASP A 107 17.32 38.49 -17.61
C ASP A 107 18.51 37.85 -18.38
N PHE A 108 18.32 37.63 -19.67
CA PHE A 108 19.30 37.03 -20.59
C PHE A 108 19.87 38.00 -21.62
N ASP A 109 19.69 39.30 -21.42
CA ASP A 109 20.08 40.37 -22.36
C ASP A 109 19.51 40.09 -23.75
N LEU A 110 18.23 39.70 -23.82
CA LEU A 110 17.46 39.47 -25.04
C LEU A 110 16.35 40.54 -25.11
N ASP A 111 15.94 40.84 -26.32
CA ASP A 111 14.82 41.70 -26.61
C ASP A 111 13.94 41.13 -27.72
N GLN A 112 12.74 41.70 -27.87
CA GLN A 112 11.76 41.24 -28.84
C GLN A 112 12.37 41.25 -30.27
N GLN A 113 13.06 42.33 -30.69
CA GLN A 113 13.63 42.46 -32.03
C GLN A 113 14.65 41.38 -32.35
N THR A 114 15.49 41.01 -31.37
CA THR A 114 16.46 39.94 -31.49
C THR A 114 15.76 38.59 -31.67
N LEU A 115 14.69 38.31 -30.87
CA LEU A 115 13.95 37.06 -30.90
C LEU A 115 13.08 36.90 -32.16
N GLU A 116 12.55 38.00 -32.73
CA GLU A 116 11.84 37.99 -34.03
C GLU A 116 12.73 37.59 -35.19
N GLY A 117 14.04 37.79 -35.07
CA GLY A 117 15.04 37.33 -36.08
C GLY A 117 15.46 35.86 -35.95
N ILE A 118 14.91 35.10 -34.95
CA ILE A 118 15.31 33.70 -34.71
C ILE A 118 14.10 32.79 -34.99
N SER A 119 14.37 31.64 -35.59
CA SER A 119 13.34 30.64 -35.91
C SER A 119 12.68 30.10 -34.64
N ALA A 120 11.35 29.92 -34.64
CA ALA A 120 10.59 29.25 -33.61
C ALA A 120 11.05 27.80 -33.36
N GLY A 121 11.62 27.13 -34.33
CA GLY A 121 12.20 25.79 -34.21
C GLY A 121 13.33 25.68 -33.18
N ILE A 122 14.02 26.79 -32.86
CA ILE A 122 15.03 26.83 -31.79
C ILE A 122 14.36 26.66 -30.40
N VAL A 123 13.15 27.11 -30.25
CA VAL A 123 12.40 27.00 -28.96
C VAL A 123 11.88 25.59 -28.78
N SER A 124 11.25 25.04 -29.80
CA SER A 124 10.80 23.64 -29.86
C SER A 124 10.59 23.22 -31.28
N ASP A 125 11.02 22.01 -31.64
CA ASP A 125 10.83 21.44 -33.00
C ASP A 125 9.36 21.51 -33.44
N HIS A 126 8.42 21.36 -32.49
CA HIS A 126 6.99 21.41 -32.72
C HIS A 126 6.46 22.82 -33.02
N PHE A 127 7.24 23.85 -32.75
CA PHE A 127 6.83 25.24 -32.97
C PHE A 127 7.27 25.80 -34.33
N ALA A 128 8.19 25.10 -35.06
CA ALA A 128 8.73 25.57 -36.34
C ALA A 128 7.62 25.87 -37.35
N ASP A 129 6.55 25.07 -37.39
CA ASP A 129 5.45 25.22 -38.34
C ASP A 129 4.22 25.96 -37.74
N ILE A 130 4.31 26.39 -36.50
CA ILE A 130 3.16 26.97 -35.77
C ILE A 130 3.34 28.48 -35.52
N TYR A 131 4.58 28.89 -35.21
CA TYR A 131 4.91 30.28 -34.88
C TYR A 131 5.95 30.85 -35.85
N ASP A 132 5.84 32.13 -36.17
CA ASP A 132 6.69 32.77 -37.12
C ASP A 132 8.14 32.93 -36.63
N ASN A 133 8.33 33.10 -35.32
CA ASN A 133 9.62 33.41 -34.73
C ASN A 133 9.74 32.94 -33.26
N ALA A 134 10.96 33.03 -32.70
CA ALA A 134 11.24 32.59 -31.33
C ALA A 134 10.53 33.45 -30.29
N TYR A 135 10.24 34.74 -30.55
CA TYR A 135 9.51 35.57 -29.60
C TYR A 135 8.12 35.05 -29.34
N GLU A 136 7.32 34.81 -30.37
CA GLU A 136 5.97 34.25 -30.23
C GLU A 136 5.99 32.86 -29.57
N ALA A 137 6.95 32.02 -29.94
CA ALA A 137 7.13 30.71 -29.36
C ALA A 137 7.45 30.80 -27.86
N ILE A 138 8.32 31.72 -27.43
CA ILE A 138 8.66 31.93 -26.02
C ILE A 138 7.44 32.44 -25.23
N LEU A 139 6.70 33.41 -25.75
CA LEU A 139 5.47 33.91 -25.13
C LEU A 139 4.46 32.76 -24.92
N ARG A 140 4.35 31.85 -25.90
CA ARG A 140 3.52 30.66 -25.76
C ARG A 140 4.02 29.73 -24.66
N MET A 141 5.34 29.49 -24.58
CA MET A 141 5.92 28.71 -23.51
C MET A 141 5.71 29.32 -22.13
N GLU A 142 5.92 30.63 -21.99
CA GLU A 142 5.66 31.31 -20.72
C GLU A 142 4.22 31.15 -20.28
N LYS A 143 3.26 31.38 -21.18
CA LYS A 143 1.84 31.13 -20.91
C LYS A 143 1.56 29.70 -20.47
N ARG A 144 2.29 28.71 -21.01
CA ARG A 144 2.12 27.29 -20.70
C ARG A 144 2.76 26.89 -19.38
N TYR A 145 3.99 27.33 -19.12
CA TYR A 145 4.76 26.93 -17.94
C TYR A 145 4.55 27.84 -16.71
N LYS A 146 4.06 29.06 -16.94
CA LYS A 146 3.73 30.03 -15.87
C LYS A 146 2.21 30.21 -15.67
N GLY A 147 1.37 29.41 -16.34
CA GLY A 147 -0.10 29.50 -16.30
C GLY A 147 -0.71 28.80 -15.07
N PRO A 148 -2.04 28.48 -15.12
CA PRO A 148 -2.75 27.84 -14.03
C PRO A 148 -2.38 26.36 -13.84
N ILE A 149 -1.63 25.76 -14.77
CA ILE A 149 -0.98 24.45 -14.61
C ILE A 149 0.52 24.67 -14.69
N ALA A 150 1.25 24.14 -13.73
CA ALA A 150 2.70 24.09 -13.75
C ALA A 150 3.18 22.62 -13.79
N PHE A 151 4.29 22.39 -14.44
CA PHE A 151 4.79 21.03 -14.73
C PHE A 151 6.20 20.85 -14.18
N GLU A 152 6.41 19.71 -13.47
CA GLU A 152 7.74 19.26 -13.07
C GLU A 152 7.95 17.86 -13.63
N TYR A 153 8.83 17.71 -14.62
CA TYR A 153 9.15 16.46 -15.29
C TYR A 153 10.63 16.37 -15.72
N THR A 154 11.38 17.45 -15.57
CA THR A 154 12.79 17.50 -16.00
C THR A 154 13.70 16.61 -15.17
N HIS A 155 13.26 16.19 -13.99
CA HIS A 155 13.94 15.25 -13.09
C HIS A 155 13.84 13.79 -13.56
N ILE A 156 12.93 13.46 -14.48
CA ILE A 156 12.72 12.08 -14.95
C ILE A 156 13.93 11.64 -15.79
N ASN A 157 14.54 10.51 -15.40
CA ASN A 157 15.74 10.00 -16.07
C ASN A 157 15.46 9.38 -17.45
N ASN A 158 14.25 8.79 -17.62
CA ASN A 158 13.87 8.17 -18.88
C ASN A 158 13.60 9.22 -19.99
N ASN A 159 14.44 9.24 -21.02
CA ASN A 159 14.34 10.18 -22.13
C ASN A 159 13.05 10.05 -22.94
N THR A 160 12.47 8.85 -23.05
CA THR A 160 11.22 8.61 -23.79
C THR A 160 10.05 9.26 -23.06
N GLU A 161 9.95 9.03 -21.75
CA GLU A 161 8.93 9.63 -20.89
C GLU A 161 9.04 11.15 -20.86
N ARG A 162 10.25 11.65 -20.60
CA ARG A 162 10.52 13.09 -20.57
C ARG A 162 10.23 13.76 -21.92
N GLY A 163 10.61 13.13 -23.02
CA GLY A 163 10.33 13.61 -24.38
C GLY A 163 8.85 13.59 -24.73
N TRP A 164 8.11 12.58 -24.28
CA TRP A 164 6.65 12.51 -24.44
C TRP A 164 5.96 13.64 -23.68
N LEU A 165 6.31 13.85 -22.41
CA LEU A 165 5.77 14.94 -21.57
C LEU A 165 6.07 16.30 -22.20
N LYS A 166 7.31 16.56 -22.63
CA LYS A 166 7.68 17.80 -23.33
C LYS A 166 6.77 18.04 -24.53
N ARG A 167 6.63 17.06 -25.43
CA ARG A 167 5.76 17.20 -26.60
C ARG A 167 4.32 17.47 -26.22
N ARG A 168 3.78 16.67 -25.26
CA ARG A 168 2.39 16.78 -24.84
C ARG A 168 2.07 18.13 -24.18
N ILE A 169 2.99 18.68 -23.40
CA ILE A 169 2.86 19.97 -22.72
C ILE A 169 2.98 21.13 -23.72
N GLU A 170 3.94 21.09 -24.62
CA GLU A 170 4.25 22.19 -25.56
C GLU A 170 3.32 22.21 -26.77
N THR A 171 2.79 21.07 -27.20
CA THR A 171 1.81 21.05 -28.29
C THR A 171 0.54 21.81 -27.88
N PRO A 172 0.02 22.71 -28.74
CA PRO A 172 -1.23 23.40 -28.46
C PRO A 172 -2.36 22.40 -28.23
N TYR A 173 -2.80 22.31 -26.99
CA TYR A 173 -3.86 21.39 -26.59
C TYR A 173 -5.23 22.01 -26.84
N LYS A 174 -6.04 21.32 -27.62
CA LYS A 174 -7.43 21.70 -27.86
C LYS A 174 -8.37 20.70 -27.17
N VAL A 175 -8.35 20.62 -25.84
CA VAL A 175 -9.61 20.25 -25.18
C VAL A 175 -10.36 21.55 -24.98
N THR A 176 -11.04 21.95 -25.97
CA THR A 176 -12.14 22.91 -25.82
C THR A 176 -13.31 22.10 -25.28
N LEU A 177 -13.49 22.14 -23.97
CA LEU A 177 -14.78 21.74 -23.39
C LEU A 177 -15.86 22.50 -24.12
N ASN A 178 -16.80 21.82 -24.72
CA ASN A 178 -17.93 22.47 -25.36
C ASN A 178 -18.86 23.07 -24.29
N ASN A 179 -19.78 23.94 -24.71
CA ASN A 179 -20.66 24.65 -23.77
C ASN A 179 -21.48 23.70 -22.90
N ASN A 180 -21.86 22.50 -23.37
CA ASN A 180 -22.59 21.53 -22.57
C ASN A 180 -21.71 20.90 -21.49
N GLU A 181 -20.44 20.59 -21.80
CA GLU A 181 -19.47 20.09 -20.83
C GLU A 181 -19.17 21.15 -19.77
N LYS A 182 -18.99 22.40 -20.16
CA LYS A 182 -18.79 23.51 -19.21
C LYS A 182 -20.01 23.69 -18.29
N ARG A 183 -21.24 23.62 -18.83
CA ARG A 183 -22.47 23.64 -18.02
C ARG A 183 -22.54 22.45 -17.06
N ALA A 184 -22.15 21.27 -17.49
CA ALA A 184 -22.12 20.08 -16.66
C ALA A 184 -21.14 20.23 -15.49
N LEU A 185 -19.92 20.74 -15.75
CA LEU A 185 -18.93 21.03 -14.70
C LEU A 185 -19.45 22.07 -13.68
N PHE A 186 -20.08 23.14 -14.15
CA PHE A 186 -20.71 24.12 -13.25
C PHE A 186 -21.76 23.46 -12.36
N LYS A 187 -22.63 22.62 -12.93
CA LYS A 187 -23.63 21.89 -12.17
C LYS A 187 -23.01 21.00 -11.09
N GLN A 188 -21.94 20.28 -11.42
CA GLN A 188 -21.24 19.45 -10.45
C GLN A 188 -20.71 20.28 -9.28
N LEU A 189 -20.07 21.42 -9.56
CA LEU A 189 -19.57 22.32 -8.52
C LEU A 189 -20.70 22.93 -7.67
N ALA A 190 -21.82 23.28 -8.29
CA ALA A 190 -22.98 23.77 -7.56
C ALA A 190 -23.60 22.74 -6.62
N TYR A 191 -23.58 21.45 -6.97
CA TYR A 191 -23.96 20.38 -6.06
C TYR A 191 -22.95 20.21 -4.91
N VAL A 192 -21.64 20.23 -5.20
CA VAL A 192 -20.57 20.13 -4.19
C VAL A 192 -20.68 21.25 -3.16
N GLU A 193 -20.66 22.47 -3.60
CA GLU A 193 -20.73 23.68 -2.73
C GLU A 193 -22.11 23.79 -2.04
N GLY A 194 -23.19 23.51 -2.80
CA GLY A 194 -24.54 23.53 -2.25
C GLY A 194 -24.75 22.54 -1.11
N PHE A 195 -24.15 21.35 -1.20
CA PHE A 195 -24.14 20.33 -0.14
C PHE A 195 -23.38 20.82 1.11
N GLU A 196 -22.16 21.37 0.95
CA GLU A 196 -21.40 21.94 2.06
C GLU A 196 -22.15 23.07 2.76
N LYS A 197 -22.70 24.03 2.01
CA LYS A 197 -23.50 25.13 2.54
C LYS A 197 -24.75 24.65 3.27
N TYR A 198 -25.41 23.60 2.71
CA TYR A 198 -26.60 23.03 3.34
C TYR A 198 -26.28 22.39 4.69
N LEU A 199 -25.23 21.57 4.76
CA LEU A 199 -24.79 20.95 6.00
C LEU A 199 -24.32 21.98 7.02
N HIS A 200 -23.58 23.00 6.57
CA HIS A 200 -23.11 24.08 7.45
C HIS A 200 -24.26 24.81 8.13
N LYS A 201 -25.31 25.12 7.37
CA LYS A 201 -26.47 25.85 7.86
C LYS A 201 -27.36 25.02 8.80
N ASN A 202 -27.56 23.75 8.49
CA ASN A 202 -28.56 22.92 9.20
C ASN A 202 -27.97 22.09 10.34
N PHE A 203 -26.65 21.81 10.31
CA PHE A 203 -25.95 20.99 11.31
C PHE A 203 -24.73 21.73 11.85
N VAL A 204 -25.00 22.87 12.48
CA VAL A 204 -23.95 23.77 13.00
C VAL A 204 -23.04 23.04 13.98
N GLY A 205 -21.72 23.10 13.75
CA GLY A 205 -20.69 22.48 14.57
C GLY A 205 -20.54 20.97 14.40
N ALA A 206 -21.37 20.32 13.57
CA ALA A 206 -21.17 18.92 13.24
C ALA A 206 -19.94 18.73 12.34
N LYS A 207 -19.03 17.85 12.73
CA LYS A 207 -17.81 17.56 11.97
C LYS A 207 -18.15 16.90 10.63
N ARG A 208 -17.62 17.45 9.55
CA ARG A 208 -17.76 16.94 8.19
C ARG A 208 -16.47 17.05 7.37
N PHE A 209 -15.49 17.86 7.84
CA PHE A 209 -14.23 18.13 7.16
C PHE A 209 -14.46 18.63 5.72
N SER A 210 -15.02 19.83 5.62
CA SER A 210 -15.42 20.45 4.37
C SER A 210 -14.34 20.44 3.28
N ILE A 211 -14.77 20.19 2.04
CA ILE A 211 -13.93 20.24 0.84
C ILE A 211 -13.68 21.67 0.33
N GLU A 212 -14.44 22.67 0.82
CA GLU A 212 -14.42 24.04 0.29
C GLU A 212 -13.02 24.59 0.11
N GLY A 213 -12.72 25.03 -1.10
CA GLY A 213 -11.43 25.52 -1.56
C GLY A 213 -10.59 24.53 -2.37
N VAL A 214 -11.04 23.24 -2.45
CA VAL A 214 -10.51 22.21 -3.34
C VAL A 214 -11.65 21.41 -3.98
N ASP A 215 -12.77 22.06 -4.21
CA ASP A 215 -14.03 21.51 -4.74
C ASP A 215 -13.87 20.83 -6.10
N ALA A 216 -12.92 21.31 -6.90
CA ALA A 216 -12.57 20.75 -8.20
C ALA A 216 -12.12 19.26 -8.12
N LEU A 217 -11.81 18.72 -6.92
CA LEU A 217 -11.54 17.29 -6.74
C LEU A 217 -12.67 16.41 -7.26
N VAL A 218 -13.94 16.79 -7.03
CA VAL A 218 -15.09 15.98 -7.46
C VAL A 218 -15.20 15.90 -8.98
N PRO A 219 -15.20 17.00 -9.74
CA PRO A 219 -15.12 16.92 -11.21
C PRO A 219 -13.88 16.21 -11.73
N MET A 220 -12.72 16.35 -11.09
CA MET A 220 -11.50 15.61 -11.46
C MET A 220 -11.71 14.10 -11.34
N LEU A 221 -12.29 13.62 -10.24
CA LEU A 221 -12.59 12.20 -10.03
C LEU A 221 -13.61 11.69 -11.06
N GLN A 222 -14.66 12.44 -11.34
CA GLN A 222 -15.65 12.06 -12.35
C GLN A 222 -15.04 12.03 -13.77
N ARG A 223 -14.13 12.96 -14.08
CA ARG A 223 -13.38 12.95 -15.35
C ARG A 223 -12.51 11.70 -15.46
N THR A 224 -11.78 11.37 -14.39
CA THR A 224 -10.93 10.17 -14.31
C THR A 224 -11.75 8.90 -14.51
N ILE A 225 -12.89 8.76 -13.82
CA ILE A 225 -13.80 7.62 -13.96
C ILE A 225 -14.34 7.51 -15.41
N THR A 226 -14.68 8.64 -16.01
CA THR A 226 -15.15 8.69 -17.40
C THR A 226 -14.07 8.23 -18.38
N ILE A 227 -12.83 8.65 -18.22
CA ILE A 227 -11.71 8.21 -19.06
C ILE A 227 -11.47 6.71 -18.86
N ALA A 228 -11.43 6.27 -17.61
CA ALA A 228 -11.27 4.86 -17.25
C ALA A 228 -12.35 3.97 -17.88
N ALA A 229 -13.62 4.42 -17.89
CA ALA A 229 -14.72 3.72 -18.57
C ALA A 229 -14.47 3.58 -20.08
N LYS A 230 -14.07 4.66 -20.74
CA LYS A 230 -13.74 4.67 -22.19
C LYS A 230 -12.54 3.79 -22.53
N GLU A 231 -11.62 3.59 -21.60
CA GLU A 231 -10.47 2.70 -21.72
C GLU A 231 -10.78 1.24 -21.33
N GLY A 232 -12.00 0.96 -20.87
CA GLY A 232 -12.43 -0.39 -20.49
C GLY A 232 -11.98 -0.84 -19.10
N ILE A 233 -11.49 0.08 -18.25
CA ILE A 233 -11.09 -0.20 -16.87
C ILE A 233 -12.35 -0.48 -16.03
N LYS A 234 -12.43 -1.68 -15.46
CA LYS A 234 -13.61 -2.19 -14.75
C LYS A 234 -13.62 -1.92 -13.26
N ASN A 235 -12.44 -1.80 -12.63
CA ASN A 235 -12.32 -1.57 -11.20
C ASN A 235 -11.53 -0.31 -10.91
N ILE A 236 -12.09 0.58 -10.11
CA ILE A 236 -11.43 1.79 -9.64
C ILE A 236 -11.40 1.72 -8.11
N GLN A 237 -10.20 1.72 -7.54
CA GLN A 237 -9.99 1.68 -6.10
C GLN A 237 -9.55 3.06 -5.63
N ILE A 238 -10.31 3.68 -4.72
CA ILE A 238 -10.06 5.03 -4.22
C ILE A 238 -9.66 4.97 -2.75
N GLY A 239 -8.54 5.60 -2.40
CA GLY A 239 -8.12 5.86 -1.02
C GLY A 239 -8.10 7.35 -0.74
N MET A 240 -8.64 7.76 0.40
CA MET A 240 -8.58 9.17 0.82
C MET A 240 -8.77 9.31 2.33
N ALA A 241 -8.23 10.38 2.89
CA ALA A 241 -8.51 10.80 4.26
C ALA A 241 -9.92 11.42 4.40
N HIS A 242 -10.21 11.99 5.55
CA HIS A 242 -11.54 12.50 5.92
C HIS A 242 -12.00 13.73 5.12
N ARG A 243 -11.09 14.62 4.67
CA ARG A 243 -11.47 15.90 4.03
C ARG A 243 -12.07 15.69 2.64
N GLY A 244 -13.31 16.16 2.46
CA GLY A 244 -14.06 15.99 1.23
C GLY A 244 -14.68 14.61 1.04
N ARG A 245 -14.46 13.65 1.98
CA ARG A 245 -14.97 12.28 1.85
C ARG A 245 -16.50 12.23 1.72
N LEU A 246 -17.24 13.04 2.49
CA LEU A 246 -18.70 13.05 2.40
C LEU A 246 -19.19 13.53 1.02
N ASN A 247 -18.49 14.48 0.41
CA ASN A 247 -18.73 14.91 -0.96
C ASN A 247 -18.42 13.80 -1.98
N VAL A 248 -17.30 13.07 -1.81
CA VAL A 248 -16.96 11.94 -2.68
C VAL A 248 -17.99 10.81 -2.55
N LEU A 249 -18.42 10.46 -1.33
CA LEU A 249 -19.48 9.48 -1.12
C LEU A 249 -20.78 9.90 -1.83
N THR A 250 -21.16 11.18 -1.72
CA THR A 250 -22.44 11.69 -2.24
C THR A 250 -22.40 11.91 -3.76
N HIS A 251 -21.32 12.51 -4.30
CA HIS A 251 -21.31 12.96 -5.70
C HIS A 251 -20.45 12.09 -6.63
N VAL A 252 -19.64 11.17 -6.09
CA VAL A 252 -18.88 10.20 -6.91
C VAL A 252 -19.48 8.80 -6.78
N LEU A 253 -19.77 8.35 -5.54
CA LEU A 253 -20.43 7.06 -5.30
C LEU A 253 -21.96 7.14 -5.33
N GLU A 254 -22.53 8.35 -5.46
CA GLU A 254 -23.98 8.60 -5.51
C GLU A 254 -24.74 8.10 -4.27
N LYS A 255 -24.13 8.21 -3.09
CA LYS A 255 -24.84 7.98 -1.83
C LYS A 255 -25.98 8.97 -1.69
N PRO A 256 -27.26 8.52 -1.52
CA PRO A 256 -28.41 9.40 -1.47
C PRO A 256 -28.28 10.50 -0.40
N TYR A 257 -28.78 11.68 -0.68
CA TYR A 257 -28.81 12.80 0.29
C TYR A 257 -29.58 12.42 1.55
N GLU A 258 -30.66 11.66 1.41
CA GLU A 258 -31.46 11.16 2.51
C GLU A 258 -30.62 10.31 3.46
N MET A 259 -29.77 9.42 2.94
CA MET A 259 -28.86 8.62 3.77
C MET A 259 -27.86 9.51 4.50
N MET A 260 -27.23 10.43 3.77
CA MET A 260 -26.23 11.32 4.37
C MET A 260 -26.82 12.22 5.45
N ILE A 261 -27.99 12.82 5.20
CA ILE A 261 -28.68 13.69 6.16
C ILE A 261 -29.16 12.88 7.36
N SER A 262 -29.64 11.63 7.17
CA SER A 262 -30.02 10.72 8.25
C SER A 262 -28.88 10.48 9.24
N GLU A 263 -27.64 10.33 8.76
CA GLU A 263 -26.46 10.18 9.62
C GLU A 263 -26.18 11.43 10.47
N PHE A 264 -26.49 12.63 9.97
CA PHE A 264 -26.40 13.87 10.76
C PHE A 264 -27.58 14.02 11.75
N MET A 265 -28.73 13.44 11.43
CA MET A 265 -29.93 13.46 12.27
C MET A 265 -29.97 12.33 13.30
N HIS A 266 -29.01 11.41 13.26
CA HIS A 266 -28.99 10.17 14.09
C HIS A 266 -30.25 9.32 13.90
N THR A 267 -30.72 9.22 12.65
CA THR A 267 -31.79 8.33 12.20
C THR A 267 -31.22 7.21 11.33
N ASP A 268 -31.98 6.14 11.09
CA ASP A 268 -31.49 4.99 10.32
C ASP A 268 -31.27 5.36 8.84
N PRO A 269 -30.01 5.41 8.36
CA PRO A 269 -29.71 5.72 6.98
C PRO A 269 -30.05 4.59 6.01
N MET A 270 -30.10 3.34 6.48
CA MET A 270 -30.27 2.15 5.65
C MET A 270 -31.65 2.10 4.97
N LYS A 271 -32.63 2.81 5.52
CA LYS A 271 -33.97 2.96 4.89
C LYS A 271 -33.95 3.59 3.50
N PHE A 272 -32.86 4.29 3.16
CA PHE A 272 -32.70 4.98 1.87
C PHE A 272 -31.63 4.34 0.99
N LEU A 273 -31.15 3.15 1.36
CA LEU A 273 -30.22 2.41 0.51
C LEU A 273 -30.91 1.97 -0.80
N PRO A 274 -30.32 2.21 -1.98
CA PRO A 274 -30.89 1.75 -3.24
C PRO A 274 -31.10 0.23 -3.26
N GLU A 275 -32.32 -0.20 -3.62
CA GLU A 275 -32.69 -1.63 -3.67
C GLU A 275 -32.08 -2.37 -4.87
N ASP A 276 -31.61 -1.66 -5.89
CA ASP A 276 -31.06 -2.20 -7.12
C ASP A 276 -29.61 -2.74 -6.97
N GLY A 277 -29.00 -2.61 -5.78
CA GLY A 277 -27.62 -3.04 -5.50
C GLY A 277 -26.54 -2.18 -6.15
N SER A 278 -26.91 -1.03 -6.74
CA SER A 278 -25.96 -0.09 -7.35
C SER A 278 -24.97 0.51 -6.34
N LEU A 279 -25.38 0.61 -5.07
CA LEU A 279 -24.56 1.06 -3.95
C LEU A 279 -24.48 -0.02 -2.87
N GLN A 280 -23.25 -0.36 -2.45
CA GLN A 280 -23.00 -1.29 -1.36
C GLN A 280 -22.25 -0.55 -0.26
N LEU A 281 -22.75 -0.62 0.95
CA LEU A 281 -22.13 -0.08 2.16
C LEU A 281 -21.95 -1.24 3.14
N THR A 282 -20.81 -1.24 3.82
CA THR A 282 -20.52 -2.21 4.87
C THR A 282 -20.37 -1.48 6.21
N ALA A 283 -20.86 -2.10 7.27
CA ALA A 283 -20.71 -1.61 8.63
C ALA A 283 -20.46 -2.80 9.55
N GLY A 284 -19.61 -2.61 10.55
CA GLY A 284 -19.43 -3.55 11.63
C GLY A 284 -20.33 -3.19 12.82
N TRP A 285 -20.34 -4.03 13.84
CA TRP A 285 -21.20 -3.85 15.03
C TRP A 285 -20.74 -2.73 15.95
N THR A 286 -19.42 -2.38 15.97
CA THR A 286 -18.96 -1.19 16.69
C THR A 286 -19.11 0.08 15.87
N GLY A 287 -19.19 -0.04 14.54
CA GLY A 287 -19.26 1.08 13.61
C GLY A 287 -18.02 1.98 13.63
N ASP A 288 -18.08 3.03 12.81
CA ASP A 288 -17.07 4.08 12.76
C ASP A 288 -17.74 5.43 12.43
N VAL A 289 -17.00 6.52 12.55
CA VAL A 289 -17.49 7.86 12.21
C VAL A 289 -17.76 7.98 10.71
N LYS A 290 -18.80 8.73 10.34
CA LYS A 290 -19.27 8.84 8.94
C LYS A 290 -18.18 9.25 7.93
N TYR A 291 -17.20 10.04 8.33
CA TYR A 291 -16.10 10.51 7.47
C TYR A 291 -14.90 9.53 7.40
N HIS A 292 -15.05 8.29 7.91
CA HIS A 292 -14.15 7.15 7.71
C HIS A 292 -14.75 6.07 6.81
N LEU A 293 -16.08 6.03 6.73
CA LEU A 293 -16.78 4.97 5.98
C LEU A 293 -16.51 5.06 4.49
N GLY A 294 -16.40 3.92 3.87
CA GLY A 294 -16.29 3.72 2.43
C GLY A 294 -17.59 3.24 1.80
N GLY A 295 -17.49 2.77 0.59
CA GLY A 295 -18.61 2.18 -0.15
C GLY A 295 -18.19 1.74 -1.54
N ILE A 296 -19.06 1.00 -2.20
CA ILE A 296 -18.84 0.49 -3.56
C ILE A 296 -20.04 0.88 -4.40
N LYS A 297 -19.79 1.57 -5.51
CA LYS A 297 -20.78 1.84 -6.55
C LYS A 297 -20.52 0.94 -7.74
N THR A 298 -21.57 0.35 -8.27
CA THR A 298 -21.55 -0.35 -9.56
C THR A 298 -22.38 0.42 -10.58
N THR A 299 -21.80 0.73 -11.71
CA THR A 299 -22.46 1.53 -12.76
C THR A 299 -22.02 1.09 -14.15
N ASP A 300 -22.91 1.20 -15.14
CA ASP A 300 -22.55 1.07 -16.55
C ASP A 300 -22.25 2.45 -17.12
N SER A 301 -21.04 2.65 -17.59
CA SER A 301 -20.60 3.90 -18.20
C SER A 301 -19.92 3.59 -19.53
N TYR A 302 -20.45 4.16 -20.61
CA TYR A 302 -19.93 3.96 -21.98
C TYR A 302 -19.83 2.47 -22.41
N GLY A 303 -20.76 1.61 -21.92
CA GLY A 303 -20.75 0.17 -22.18
C GLY A 303 -19.71 -0.62 -21.36
N THR A 304 -19.08 0.03 -20.39
CA THR A 304 -18.19 -0.62 -19.41
C THR A 304 -18.87 -0.68 -18.05
N MET A 305 -19.11 -1.89 -17.56
CA MET A 305 -19.55 -2.09 -16.17
C MET A 305 -18.39 -1.80 -15.24
N GLN A 306 -18.51 -0.72 -14.49
CA GLN A 306 -17.47 -0.28 -13.54
C GLN A 306 -17.88 -0.54 -12.10
N ARG A 307 -16.94 -1.01 -11.31
CA ARG A 307 -16.98 -1.07 -9.85
C ARG A 307 -16.05 0.01 -9.30
N ILE A 308 -16.62 1.02 -8.66
CA ILE A 308 -15.88 2.14 -8.04
C ILE A 308 -15.95 1.93 -6.54
N ALA A 309 -14.82 1.66 -5.92
CA ALA A 309 -14.72 1.36 -4.49
C ALA A 309 -13.92 2.45 -3.76
N LEU A 310 -14.54 3.09 -2.78
CA LEU A 310 -13.87 3.96 -1.82
C LEU A 310 -13.54 3.12 -0.58
N ALA A 311 -12.26 2.92 -0.30
CA ALA A 311 -11.82 2.16 0.85
C ALA A 311 -12.22 2.85 2.17
N ASN A 312 -12.54 2.07 3.21
CA ASN A 312 -12.63 2.60 4.56
C ASN A 312 -11.27 3.15 5.00
N ASN A 313 -11.26 4.17 5.86
CA ASN A 313 -10.05 4.85 6.26
C ASN A 313 -10.09 5.19 7.75
N PRO A 314 -9.05 4.90 8.53
CA PRO A 314 -8.94 5.37 9.90
C PRO A 314 -8.45 6.82 9.97
N SER A 315 -8.36 7.39 11.17
CA SER A 315 -7.80 8.73 11.39
C SER A 315 -6.28 8.82 11.15
N HIS A 316 -5.58 7.69 11.10
CA HIS A 316 -4.16 7.64 10.78
C HIS A 316 -3.96 7.95 9.29
N LEU A 317 -3.42 9.13 9.02
CA LEU A 317 -3.28 9.63 7.66
C LEU A 317 -2.30 8.76 6.84
N GLU A 318 -2.61 8.60 5.55
CA GLU A 318 -1.80 7.96 4.51
C GLU A 318 -1.71 6.42 4.59
N ILE A 319 -2.07 5.78 5.70
CA ILE A 319 -1.93 4.31 5.83
C ILE A 319 -2.89 3.52 4.93
N VAL A 320 -3.89 4.16 4.34
CA VAL A 320 -4.79 3.57 3.34
C VAL A 320 -4.14 3.45 1.95
N ALA A 321 -3.07 4.20 1.67
CA ALA A 321 -2.43 4.22 0.36
C ALA A 321 -1.98 2.82 -0.10
N PRO A 322 -1.13 2.08 0.63
CA PRO A 322 -0.74 0.73 0.22
C PRO A 322 -1.91 -0.27 0.24
N VAL A 323 -2.94 -0.05 1.07
CA VAL A 323 -4.14 -0.89 1.07
C VAL A 323 -4.88 -0.80 -0.27
N VAL A 324 -5.01 0.41 -0.82
CA VAL A 324 -5.63 0.64 -2.14
C VAL A 324 -4.78 0.05 -3.27
N GLU A 325 -3.46 0.13 -3.18
CA GLU A 325 -2.55 -0.52 -4.12
C GLU A 325 -2.75 -2.05 -4.11
N GLY A 326 -2.80 -2.66 -2.94
CA GLY A 326 -3.03 -4.10 -2.79
C GLY A 326 -4.39 -4.53 -3.35
N ARG A 327 -5.47 -3.79 -3.05
CA ARG A 327 -6.81 -4.03 -3.62
C ARG A 327 -6.80 -3.93 -5.14
N THR A 328 -6.08 -2.96 -5.70
CA THR A 328 -5.96 -2.79 -7.14
C THR A 328 -5.24 -3.98 -7.77
N ARG A 329 -4.10 -4.40 -7.21
CA ARG A 329 -3.33 -5.54 -7.72
C ARG A 329 -4.15 -6.83 -7.68
N ALA A 330 -4.90 -7.08 -6.61
CA ALA A 330 -5.79 -8.24 -6.50
C ALA A 330 -6.88 -8.25 -7.59
N ALA A 331 -7.40 -7.08 -7.97
CA ALA A 331 -8.37 -6.95 -9.05
C ALA A 331 -7.76 -7.12 -10.46
N GLN A 332 -6.44 -6.97 -10.59
CA GLN A 332 -5.69 -7.13 -11.85
C GLN A 332 -5.22 -8.56 -12.08
N ASP A 333 -4.94 -9.32 -11.01
CA ASP A 333 -4.36 -10.66 -11.09
C ASP A 333 -5.40 -11.72 -11.47
N ASP A 334 -5.02 -12.62 -12.38
CA ASP A 334 -5.72 -13.86 -12.65
C ASP A 334 -5.03 -14.98 -11.86
N THR A 335 -5.72 -15.48 -10.84
CA THR A 335 -5.19 -16.43 -9.86
C THR A 335 -5.80 -17.84 -9.98
N GLN A 336 -6.76 -18.07 -10.87
CA GLN A 336 -7.47 -19.35 -11.03
C GLN A 336 -6.89 -20.22 -12.15
N ARG A 337 -5.57 -20.49 -12.03
CA ARG A 337 -4.81 -21.31 -12.98
C ARG A 337 -3.54 -21.84 -12.32
N ALA A 338 -2.94 -22.86 -12.91
CA ALA A 338 -1.62 -23.33 -12.46
C ALA A 338 -0.50 -22.32 -12.74
N GLY A 339 0.58 -22.38 -11.97
CA GLY A 339 1.77 -21.54 -12.13
C GLY A 339 1.70 -20.20 -11.41
N ALA A 340 2.34 -19.18 -11.97
CA ALA A 340 2.29 -17.81 -11.45
C ALA A 340 1.03 -17.06 -11.94
N PRO A 341 0.54 -16.04 -11.20
CA PRO A 341 -0.56 -15.20 -11.67
C PRO A 341 -0.15 -14.41 -12.91
N THR A 342 -1.14 -14.04 -13.73
CA THR A 342 -0.97 -13.05 -14.78
C THR A 342 -1.67 -11.77 -14.38
N THR A 343 -0.93 -10.66 -14.45
CA THR A 343 -1.42 -9.33 -14.09
C THR A 343 -1.86 -8.58 -15.33
N ASP A 344 -3.07 -8.04 -15.33
CA ASP A 344 -3.60 -7.19 -16.39
C ASP A 344 -3.91 -5.79 -15.82
N HIS A 345 -3.00 -4.86 -16.06
CA HIS A 345 -3.10 -3.47 -15.58
C HIS A 345 -4.28 -2.68 -16.17
N HIS A 346 -4.92 -3.20 -17.23
CA HIS A 346 -6.12 -2.57 -17.81
C HIS A 346 -7.40 -2.94 -17.05
N LYS A 347 -7.40 -3.93 -16.15
CA LYS A 347 -8.60 -4.31 -15.40
C LYS A 347 -8.94 -3.35 -14.27
N ALA A 348 -7.94 -2.78 -13.62
CA ALA A 348 -8.14 -1.93 -12.46
C ALA A 348 -7.12 -0.79 -12.37
N MET A 349 -7.48 0.28 -11.64
CA MET A 349 -6.56 1.38 -11.33
C MET A 349 -6.77 1.94 -9.93
N PRO A 350 -5.70 2.39 -9.25
CA PRO A 350 -5.79 3.09 -7.98
C PRO A 350 -5.85 4.60 -8.18
N ILE A 351 -6.62 5.27 -7.31
CA ILE A 351 -6.63 6.72 -7.12
C ILE A 351 -6.39 6.98 -5.64
N ILE A 352 -5.32 7.68 -5.31
CA ILE A 352 -4.95 7.96 -3.92
C ILE A 352 -4.97 9.46 -3.68
N ILE A 353 -5.82 9.90 -2.76
CA ILE A 353 -6.01 11.32 -2.43
C ILE A 353 -5.34 11.62 -1.11
N HIS A 354 -4.37 12.52 -1.13
CA HIS A 354 -3.48 12.86 -0.02
C HIS A 354 -3.76 14.26 0.53
N GLY A 355 -3.37 14.50 1.79
CA GLY A 355 -3.25 15.83 2.36
C GLY A 355 -1.85 16.40 2.16
N ASP A 356 -1.73 17.71 1.89
CA ASP A 356 -0.46 18.37 1.58
C ASP A 356 0.58 18.35 2.72
N ALA A 357 0.12 18.33 3.97
CA ALA A 357 1.01 18.20 5.12
C ALA A 357 1.38 16.72 5.42
N ALA A 358 0.47 15.78 5.15
CA ALA A 358 0.68 14.37 5.44
C ALA A 358 1.55 13.69 4.37
N TYR A 359 1.38 14.02 3.11
CA TYR A 359 2.09 13.37 2.01
C TYR A 359 3.63 13.42 2.17
N PRO A 360 4.27 14.58 2.43
CA PRO A 360 5.72 14.61 2.68
C PRO A 360 6.11 14.19 4.10
N GLY A 361 5.17 14.14 5.05
CA GLY A 361 5.47 13.91 6.46
C GLY A 361 5.38 12.46 6.91
N GLN A 362 4.56 11.63 6.25
CA GLN A 362 4.31 10.24 6.64
C GLN A 362 5.22 9.29 5.87
N GLY A 363 6.06 8.53 6.60
CA GLY A 363 7.04 7.60 6.01
C GLY A 363 6.40 6.53 5.12
N ILE A 364 5.18 6.10 5.41
CA ILE A 364 4.47 5.09 4.62
C ILE A 364 4.25 5.51 3.15
N ASN A 365 4.20 6.82 2.86
CA ASN A 365 4.10 7.28 1.47
C ASN A 365 5.40 6.99 0.68
N PHE A 366 6.56 7.15 1.32
CA PHE A 366 7.84 6.78 0.70
C PHE A 366 7.93 5.28 0.44
N GLU A 367 7.45 4.47 1.39
CA GLU A 367 7.37 3.02 1.21
C GLU A 367 6.41 2.66 0.07
N THR A 368 5.21 3.28 0.02
CA THR A 368 4.21 3.03 -1.03
C THR A 368 4.73 3.44 -2.41
N MET A 369 5.33 4.63 -2.54
CA MET A 369 5.93 5.06 -3.81
C MET A 369 7.03 4.10 -4.29
N ASN A 370 7.79 3.50 -3.35
CA ASN A 370 8.79 2.50 -3.70
C ASN A 370 8.17 1.21 -4.27
N LEU A 371 6.93 0.86 -3.91
CA LEU A 371 6.23 -0.32 -4.44
C LEU A 371 5.83 -0.16 -5.92
N GLY A 372 5.64 1.07 -6.41
CA GLY A 372 5.00 1.40 -7.69
C GLY A 372 5.58 0.68 -8.93
N ASN A 373 6.89 0.42 -8.95
CA ASN A 373 7.57 -0.25 -10.07
C ASN A 373 8.13 -1.63 -9.72
N LEU A 374 7.84 -2.17 -8.53
CA LEU A 374 8.35 -3.49 -8.14
C LEU A 374 7.50 -4.62 -8.73
N LYS A 375 8.15 -5.68 -9.18
CA LYS A 375 7.52 -6.85 -9.84
C LYS A 375 6.32 -7.41 -9.07
N GLY A 376 6.46 -7.59 -7.75
CA GLY A 376 5.42 -8.15 -6.88
C GLY A 376 4.30 -7.18 -6.51
N TYR A 377 4.41 -5.88 -6.80
CA TYR A 377 3.57 -4.84 -6.21
C TYR A 377 3.00 -3.83 -7.21
N SER A 378 3.64 -3.63 -8.38
CA SER A 378 3.19 -2.66 -9.36
C SER A 378 1.73 -2.86 -9.77
N THR A 379 0.99 -1.75 -9.85
CA THR A 379 -0.41 -1.66 -10.28
C THR A 379 -0.57 -1.06 -11.68
N GLY A 380 0.53 -0.83 -12.39
CA GLY A 380 0.52 -0.16 -13.70
C GLY A 380 0.20 1.32 -13.61
N GLY A 381 0.65 1.96 -12.53
CA GLY A 381 0.57 3.38 -12.28
C GLY A 381 -0.64 3.82 -11.47
N SER A 382 -0.36 4.59 -10.43
CA SER A 382 -1.33 5.18 -9.51
C SER A 382 -1.54 6.65 -9.84
N LEU A 383 -2.80 7.10 -9.78
CA LEU A 383 -3.11 8.53 -9.83
C LEU A 383 -3.11 9.08 -8.41
N HIS A 384 -2.09 9.86 -8.05
CA HIS A 384 -1.99 10.56 -6.78
C HIS A 384 -2.54 11.98 -6.93
N ILE A 385 -3.48 12.37 -6.07
CA ILE A 385 -4.02 13.74 -6.03
C ILE A 385 -3.77 14.32 -4.65
N ILE A 386 -2.98 15.38 -4.57
CA ILE A 386 -2.76 16.11 -3.32
C ILE A 386 -3.83 17.18 -3.21
N THR A 387 -4.76 17.07 -2.25
CA THR A 387 -5.69 18.14 -1.93
C THR A 387 -4.97 19.20 -1.09
N ASN A 388 -4.24 20.09 -1.77
CA ASN A 388 -3.31 21.02 -1.17
C ASN A 388 -4.02 22.29 -0.68
N ASN A 389 -4.46 22.28 0.56
CA ASN A 389 -5.03 23.45 1.21
C ASN A 389 -4.00 24.32 1.95
N ARG A 390 -2.72 23.95 1.87
CA ARG A 390 -1.55 24.71 2.36
C ARG A 390 -1.49 24.89 3.87
N ILE A 391 -2.13 24.01 4.64
CA ILE A 391 -2.07 24.00 6.10
C ILE A 391 -2.38 22.61 6.66
N GLY A 392 -1.57 22.12 7.59
CA GLY A 392 -1.80 20.88 8.33
C GLY A 392 -2.36 21.16 9.71
N PHE A 393 -3.67 21.09 9.92
CA PHE A 393 -4.36 21.55 11.13
C PHE A 393 -4.07 23.04 11.39
N THR A 394 -3.02 23.37 12.18
CA THR A 394 -2.51 24.72 12.43
C THR A 394 -1.08 24.92 11.90
N THR A 395 -0.44 23.85 11.40
CA THR A 395 0.96 23.85 10.97
C THR A 395 1.09 24.40 9.56
N GLU A 396 1.83 25.49 9.43
CA GLU A 396 2.11 26.11 8.12
C GLU A 396 3.16 25.32 7.32
N PRO A 397 3.23 25.49 5.99
CA PRO A 397 4.21 24.79 5.14
C PRO A 397 5.65 24.95 5.59
N ILE A 398 6.04 26.08 6.19
CA ILE A 398 7.40 26.36 6.67
C ILE A 398 7.81 25.45 7.83
N ASP A 399 6.83 25.01 8.62
CA ASP A 399 7.04 24.12 9.76
C ASP A 399 6.74 22.65 9.40
N ALA A 400 6.01 22.44 8.28
CA ALA A 400 5.56 21.12 7.88
C ALA A 400 6.57 20.37 7.00
N ARG A 401 7.40 21.07 6.22
CA ARG A 401 8.32 20.45 5.26
C ARG A 401 9.51 21.33 4.92
N SER A 402 10.61 20.67 4.57
CA SER A 402 11.86 21.34 4.11
C SER A 402 11.84 21.65 2.60
N THR A 403 10.91 21.05 1.86
CA THR A 403 10.82 21.13 0.40
C THR A 403 9.97 22.31 -0.07
N THR A 404 10.12 22.69 -1.33
CA THR A 404 9.33 23.77 -1.95
C THR A 404 7.86 23.39 -2.05
N TYR A 405 7.58 22.18 -2.52
CA TYR A 405 6.22 21.64 -2.67
C TYR A 405 6.04 20.40 -1.80
N SER A 406 4.80 20.10 -1.45
CA SER A 406 4.44 18.86 -0.78
C SER A 406 4.75 17.64 -1.63
N THR A 407 4.73 17.81 -2.94
CA THR A 407 4.93 16.77 -3.95
C THR A 407 6.38 16.43 -4.27
N ASP A 408 7.36 17.17 -3.72
CA ASP A 408 8.78 16.95 -4.05
C ASP A 408 9.29 15.55 -3.72
N VAL A 409 8.58 14.80 -2.86
CA VAL A 409 8.83 13.37 -2.59
C VAL A 409 8.82 12.54 -3.88
N ALA A 410 7.88 12.80 -4.78
CA ALA A 410 7.69 12.04 -6.02
C ALA A 410 8.87 12.14 -6.99
N LYS A 411 9.67 13.20 -6.88
CA LYS A 411 10.86 13.42 -7.73
C LYS A 411 11.89 12.30 -7.58
N GLY A 412 12.04 11.74 -6.37
CA GLY A 412 12.97 10.64 -6.11
C GLY A 412 12.60 9.31 -6.76
N TYR A 413 11.38 9.22 -7.28
CA TYR A 413 10.82 8.02 -7.94
C TYR A 413 10.58 8.21 -9.44
N ASP A 414 11.14 9.28 -10.04
CA ASP A 414 10.97 9.63 -11.45
C ASP A 414 9.49 9.77 -11.87
N VAL A 415 8.66 10.33 -10.98
CA VAL A 415 7.21 10.51 -11.19
C VAL A 415 6.93 11.95 -11.62
N PRO A 416 6.19 12.21 -12.72
CA PRO A 416 5.82 13.55 -13.15
C PRO A 416 4.84 14.20 -12.17
N ILE A 417 4.98 15.51 -11.96
CA ILE A 417 4.18 16.32 -11.05
C ILE A 417 3.51 17.45 -11.81
N PHE A 418 2.20 17.60 -11.64
CA PHE A 418 1.42 18.70 -12.20
C PHE A 418 0.77 19.51 -11.07
N HIS A 419 1.15 20.78 -10.92
CA HIS A 419 0.50 21.69 -9.98
C HIS A 419 -0.61 22.43 -10.69
N VAL A 420 -1.81 22.44 -10.14
CA VAL A 420 -2.96 23.10 -10.78
C VAL A 420 -3.73 23.95 -9.79
N ASN A 421 -4.13 25.14 -10.24
CA ASN A 421 -4.98 26.06 -9.49
C ASN A 421 -6.39 25.48 -9.35
N ALA A 422 -6.86 25.26 -8.11
CA ALA A 422 -8.16 24.66 -7.84
C ALA A 422 -9.35 25.51 -8.31
N ASP A 423 -9.18 26.84 -8.47
CA ASP A 423 -10.21 27.73 -9.00
C ASP A 423 -10.32 27.71 -10.53
N ASP A 424 -9.28 27.25 -11.23
CA ASP A 424 -9.36 27.06 -12.68
C ASP A 424 -9.78 25.62 -13.02
N VAL A 425 -11.10 25.42 -13.01
CA VAL A 425 -11.70 24.09 -13.22
C VAL A 425 -11.34 23.48 -14.57
N GLU A 426 -11.25 24.29 -15.63
CA GLU A 426 -10.85 23.78 -16.96
C GLU A 426 -9.39 23.30 -16.95
N ALA A 427 -8.52 24.00 -16.22
CA ALA A 427 -7.13 23.58 -16.03
C ALA A 427 -7.03 22.28 -15.22
N THR A 428 -7.89 22.07 -14.22
CA THR A 428 -7.90 20.80 -13.46
C THR A 428 -8.31 19.60 -14.31
N ILE A 429 -9.26 19.78 -15.23
CA ILE A 429 -9.65 18.75 -16.18
C ILE A 429 -8.52 18.46 -17.16
N GLU A 430 -7.81 19.48 -17.67
CA GLU A 430 -6.65 19.29 -18.54
C GLU A 430 -5.52 18.52 -17.82
N ALA A 431 -5.26 18.82 -16.55
CA ALA A 431 -4.26 18.11 -15.77
C ALA A 431 -4.58 16.60 -15.63
N ILE A 432 -5.85 16.26 -15.41
CA ILE A 432 -6.32 14.86 -15.40
C ILE A 432 -6.12 14.21 -16.77
N ASP A 433 -6.49 14.90 -17.86
CA ASP A 433 -6.36 14.33 -19.20
C ASP A 433 -4.90 13.96 -19.50
N ILE A 434 -3.94 14.85 -19.20
CA ILE A 434 -2.51 14.59 -19.39
C ILE A 434 -2.02 13.44 -18.49
N ALA A 435 -2.46 13.43 -17.23
CA ALA A 435 -2.07 12.39 -16.27
C ALA A 435 -2.54 11.01 -16.70
N MET A 436 -3.79 10.91 -17.13
CA MET A 436 -4.36 9.64 -17.59
C MET A 436 -3.72 9.15 -18.89
N GLU A 437 -3.42 10.07 -19.84
CA GLU A 437 -2.68 9.73 -21.06
C GLU A 437 -1.27 9.22 -20.74
N PHE A 438 -0.54 9.85 -19.80
CA PHE A 438 0.78 9.40 -19.36
C PHE A 438 0.72 8.02 -18.70
N ARG A 439 -0.22 7.83 -17.75
CA ARG A 439 -0.45 6.55 -17.10
C ARG A 439 -0.72 5.43 -18.12
N LYS A 440 -1.56 5.69 -19.10
CA LYS A 440 -1.90 4.74 -20.15
C LYS A 440 -0.71 4.34 -20.99
N GLU A 441 0.15 5.30 -21.36
CA GLU A 441 1.31 5.08 -22.23
C GLU A 441 2.45 4.35 -21.51
N PHE A 442 2.70 4.70 -20.24
CA PHE A 442 3.89 4.25 -19.53
C PHE A 442 3.63 3.31 -18.36
N HIS A 443 2.37 3.12 -17.97
CA HIS A 443 1.99 2.31 -16.79
C HIS A 443 2.74 2.73 -15.52
N LYS A 444 2.88 4.04 -15.31
CA LYS A 444 3.57 4.66 -14.17
C LYS A 444 2.69 5.63 -13.41
N ASP A 445 3.10 5.91 -12.18
CA ASP A 445 2.44 6.88 -11.29
C ASP A 445 2.50 8.29 -11.87
N VAL A 446 1.49 9.09 -11.51
CA VAL A 446 1.44 10.54 -11.76
C VAL A 446 0.93 11.24 -10.51
N VAL A 447 1.51 12.39 -10.19
CA VAL A 447 1.08 13.22 -9.07
C VAL A 447 0.46 14.51 -9.57
N ILE A 448 -0.76 14.81 -9.13
CA ILE A 448 -1.42 16.10 -9.33
C ILE A 448 -1.53 16.82 -7.99
N ASP A 449 -0.96 18.00 -7.90
CA ASP A 449 -1.06 18.91 -6.77
C ASP A 449 -2.21 19.90 -7.02
N LEU A 450 -3.38 19.60 -6.49
CA LEU A 450 -4.55 20.47 -6.56
C LEU A 450 -4.41 21.59 -5.52
N VAL A 451 -3.85 22.72 -5.94
CA VAL A 451 -3.50 23.83 -5.07
C VAL A 451 -4.71 24.73 -4.83
N GLY A 452 -5.19 24.72 -3.62
CA GLY A 452 -6.33 25.49 -3.18
C GLY A 452 -6.11 26.16 -1.83
N TYR A 453 -7.17 26.16 -1.04
CA TYR A 453 -7.19 26.70 0.32
C TYR A 453 -8.18 25.91 1.18
N ARG A 454 -8.19 26.15 2.48
CA ARG A 454 -9.17 25.60 3.41
C ARG A 454 -10.04 26.76 3.93
N ARG A 455 -11.33 26.76 3.59
CA ARG A 455 -12.23 27.86 3.94
C ARG A 455 -12.55 27.92 5.43
N LEU A 456 -12.82 26.77 6.04
CA LEU A 456 -13.12 26.62 7.46
C LEU A 456 -11.89 26.18 8.25
N GLY A 457 -12.01 25.92 9.55
CA GLY A 457 -10.96 25.35 10.37
C GLY A 457 -10.58 23.91 9.98
N HIS A 458 -9.77 23.25 10.79
CA HIS A 458 -9.47 21.83 10.58
C HIS A 458 -10.75 21.00 10.51
N ASN A 459 -11.68 21.30 11.38
CA ASN A 459 -13.08 20.89 11.31
C ASN A 459 -13.97 22.11 11.58
N GLU A 460 -15.27 21.95 11.54
CA GLU A 460 -16.27 23.01 11.62
C GLU A 460 -16.41 23.66 13.00
N MET A 461 -15.76 23.10 14.03
CA MET A 461 -15.70 23.66 15.38
C MET A 461 -14.41 24.48 15.62
N ASP A 462 -13.46 24.42 14.71
CA ASP A 462 -12.15 25.07 14.83
C ASP A 462 -12.18 26.47 14.18
N GLU A 463 -11.63 27.47 14.90
CA GLU A 463 -11.50 28.85 14.38
C GLU A 463 -10.04 29.10 13.92
N PRO A 464 -9.79 29.03 12.62
CA PRO A 464 -8.44 29.08 12.09
C PRO A 464 -7.79 30.46 12.18
N SER A 465 -8.56 31.53 12.37
CA SER A 465 -8.02 32.89 12.53
C SER A 465 -7.26 33.09 13.83
N ILE A 466 -7.39 32.18 14.79
CA ILE A 466 -6.62 32.22 16.06
C ILE A 466 -5.12 32.06 15.77
N THR A 467 -4.75 31.17 14.85
CA THR A 467 -3.34 30.91 14.50
C THR A 467 -2.91 31.62 13.20
N ASN A 468 -3.82 31.77 12.22
CA ASN A 468 -3.51 32.28 10.88
C ASN A 468 -4.43 33.47 10.48
N PRO A 469 -4.43 34.61 11.24
CA PRO A 469 -5.40 35.69 11.03
C PRO A 469 -5.30 36.34 9.64
N VAL A 470 -4.09 36.57 9.12
CA VAL A 470 -3.90 37.29 7.84
C VAL A 470 -4.32 36.42 6.63
N PRO A 471 -3.86 35.17 6.49
CA PRO A 471 -4.35 34.32 5.40
C PRO A 471 -5.88 34.19 5.40
N TYR A 472 -6.50 33.98 6.54
CA TYR A 472 -7.95 33.79 6.63
C TYR A 472 -8.78 35.07 6.38
N GLN A 473 -8.22 36.25 6.58
CA GLN A 473 -8.89 37.48 6.11
C GLN A 473 -9.07 37.50 4.58
N ASN A 474 -8.07 36.99 3.85
CA ASN A 474 -8.15 36.92 2.40
C ASN A 474 -9.06 35.74 1.95
N ILE A 475 -8.93 34.56 2.57
CA ILE A 475 -9.77 33.39 2.27
C ILE A 475 -11.27 33.71 2.48
N ARG A 476 -11.63 34.42 3.54
CA ARG A 476 -13.04 34.80 3.80
C ARG A 476 -13.63 35.75 2.76
N LYS A 477 -12.80 36.54 2.09
CA LYS A 477 -13.22 37.47 1.02
C LYS A 477 -13.18 36.80 -0.37
N HIS A 478 -12.54 35.68 -0.47
CA HIS A 478 -12.39 34.95 -1.72
C HIS A 478 -13.69 34.21 -2.06
N ASP A 479 -14.14 34.30 -3.31
CA ASP A 479 -15.34 33.64 -3.79
C ASP A 479 -15.15 32.10 -3.77
N SER A 480 -16.24 31.34 -3.76
CA SER A 480 -16.19 29.87 -3.91
C SER A 480 -15.81 29.48 -5.33
N VAL A 481 -15.22 28.29 -5.48
CA VAL A 481 -14.83 27.74 -6.80
C VAL A 481 -16.01 27.70 -7.75
N GLU A 482 -17.19 27.30 -7.26
CA GLU A 482 -18.45 27.33 -7.98
C GLU A 482 -18.77 28.72 -8.54
N TYR A 483 -18.66 29.77 -7.70
CA TYR A 483 -19.01 31.14 -8.09
C TYR A 483 -17.99 31.73 -9.07
N VAL A 484 -16.68 31.49 -8.84
CA VAL A 484 -15.60 31.90 -9.75
C VAL A 484 -15.82 31.31 -11.14
N PHE A 485 -16.09 30.01 -11.22
CA PHE A 485 -16.33 29.34 -12.48
C PHE A 485 -17.65 29.77 -13.12
N GLY A 486 -18.74 29.90 -12.33
CA GLY A 486 -20.02 30.41 -12.82
C GLY A 486 -19.92 31.79 -13.45
N LYS A 487 -19.20 32.72 -12.82
CA LYS A 487 -18.94 34.05 -13.37
C LYS A 487 -18.12 34.04 -14.66
N LYS A 488 -17.12 33.13 -14.73
CA LYS A 488 -16.38 32.91 -15.98
C LYS A 488 -17.31 32.49 -17.11
N LEU A 489 -18.23 31.54 -16.86
CA LEU A 489 -19.19 31.09 -17.87
C LEU A 489 -20.20 32.14 -18.27
N VAL A 490 -20.64 33.01 -17.36
CA VAL A 490 -21.48 34.18 -17.68
C VAL A 490 -20.73 35.12 -18.60
N ASN A 491 -19.49 35.46 -18.30
CA ASN A 491 -18.65 36.34 -19.11
C ASN A 491 -18.35 35.75 -20.51
N GLU A 492 -18.26 34.43 -20.63
CA GLU A 492 -18.10 33.71 -21.89
C GLU A 492 -19.42 33.57 -22.66
N GLY A 493 -20.57 33.95 -22.08
CA GLY A 493 -21.90 33.80 -22.68
C GLY A 493 -22.37 32.32 -22.75
N VAL A 494 -21.80 31.44 -21.93
CA VAL A 494 -22.19 30.01 -21.87
C VAL A 494 -23.49 29.85 -21.08
N ILE A 495 -23.65 30.58 -19.98
CA ILE A 495 -24.89 30.67 -19.18
C ILE A 495 -25.22 32.13 -18.89
N SER A 496 -26.49 32.42 -18.57
CA SER A 496 -26.85 33.73 -18.04
C SER A 496 -26.68 33.79 -16.52
N GLU A 497 -26.66 35.01 -15.95
CA GLU A 497 -26.60 35.21 -14.50
C GLU A 497 -27.84 34.61 -13.80
N ASP A 498 -29.03 34.80 -14.42
CA ASP A 498 -30.27 34.22 -13.91
C ASP A 498 -30.26 32.69 -13.92
N GLU A 499 -29.72 32.07 -14.96
CA GLU A 499 -29.53 30.59 -15.02
C GLU A 499 -28.59 30.10 -13.92
N MET A 500 -27.48 30.81 -13.69
CA MET A 500 -26.54 30.52 -12.63
C MET A 500 -27.23 30.48 -11.25
N HIS A 501 -27.93 31.58 -10.90
CA HIS A 501 -28.61 31.66 -9.62
C HIS A 501 -29.78 30.71 -9.47
N SER A 502 -30.57 30.52 -10.51
CA SER A 502 -31.70 29.59 -10.51
C SER A 502 -31.25 28.15 -10.24
N PHE A 503 -30.11 27.76 -10.82
CA PHE A 503 -29.58 26.44 -10.59
C PHE A 503 -29.07 26.22 -9.15
N ILE A 504 -28.34 27.17 -8.58
CA ILE A 504 -27.89 27.16 -7.18
C ILE A 504 -29.11 27.04 -6.22
N GLU A 505 -30.19 27.79 -6.48
CA GLU A 505 -31.42 27.72 -5.70
C GLU A 505 -32.11 26.34 -5.83
N GLN A 506 -32.08 25.75 -7.02
CA GLN A 506 -32.61 24.42 -7.27
C GLN A 506 -31.89 23.36 -6.41
N VAL A 507 -30.56 23.39 -6.36
CA VAL A 507 -29.77 22.46 -5.53
C VAL A 507 -30.19 22.55 -4.06
N GLN A 508 -30.35 23.77 -3.55
CA GLN A 508 -30.80 24.00 -2.15
C GLN A 508 -32.22 23.49 -1.92
N LYS A 509 -33.10 23.53 -2.92
CA LYS A 509 -34.44 22.97 -2.85
C LYS A 509 -34.41 21.44 -2.83
N GLU A 510 -33.61 20.81 -3.64
CA GLU A 510 -33.45 19.35 -3.68
C GLU A 510 -32.96 18.79 -2.33
N LEU A 511 -31.95 19.45 -1.74
CA LEU A 511 -31.43 19.07 -0.41
C LEU A 511 -32.49 19.25 0.71
N ARG A 512 -33.31 20.31 0.64
CA ARG A 512 -34.47 20.45 1.58
C ARG A 512 -35.49 19.34 1.39
N GLN A 513 -35.83 18.97 0.15
CA GLN A 513 -36.75 17.90 -0.16
C GLN A 513 -36.24 16.55 0.36
N ALA A 514 -34.94 16.27 0.24
CA ALA A 514 -34.33 15.07 0.81
C ALA A 514 -34.44 15.06 2.35
N HIS A 515 -34.16 16.20 3.00
CA HIS A 515 -34.29 16.35 4.45
C HIS A 515 -35.75 16.13 4.94
N ASP A 516 -36.72 16.67 4.20
CA ASP A 516 -38.14 16.59 4.57
C ASP A 516 -38.69 15.16 4.49
N LYS A 517 -38.06 14.26 3.74
CA LYS A 517 -38.40 12.83 3.69
C LYS A 517 -38.03 12.06 4.95
N ILE A 518 -37.12 12.59 5.76
CA ILE A 518 -36.59 11.88 6.92
C ILE A 518 -37.51 12.10 8.13
N ASN A 519 -38.03 11.00 8.65
CA ASN A 519 -38.87 11.04 9.84
C ASN A 519 -37.98 10.99 11.09
N LYS A 520 -38.08 12.01 11.96
CA LYS A 520 -37.35 12.10 13.24
C LYS A 520 -37.72 11.01 14.24
N ALA A 521 -38.87 10.36 14.05
CA ALA A 521 -39.27 9.23 14.86
C ALA A 521 -38.52 7.91 14.51
N ASP A 522 -37.90 7.85 13.33
CA ASP A 522 -37.07 6.73 12.89
C ASP A 522 -35.68 6.83 13.54
N LYS A 523 -35.62 6.79 14.87
CA LYS A 523 -34.33 6.71 15.56
C LYS A 523 -33.63 5.41 15.14
N MET A 524 -32.31 5.45 15.05
CA MET A 524 -31.55 4.21 15.06
C MET A 524 -32.02 3.44 16.29
N ASP A 525 -32.51 2.22 16.07
CA ASP A 525 -32.65 1.28 17.17
C ASP A 525 -31.32 1.25 17.88
N ASN A 526 -31.37 1.35 19.21
CA ASN A 526 -30.16 1.28 20.02
C ASN A 526 -29.44 0.00 19.57
N PRO A 527 -28.32 0.05 18.87
CA PRO A 527 -27.64 -1.19 18.51
C PRO A 527 -27.42 -1.87 19.85
N ASP A 528 -27.93 -3.08 19.98
CA ASP A 528 -27.60 -3.90 21.13
C ASP A 528 -26.07 -3.83 21.23
N MET A 529 -25.59 -3.16 22.28
CA MET A 529 -24.15 -3.09 22.59
C MET A 529 -23.63 -4.49 22.95
N GLU A 530 -24.53 -5.47 22.91
CA GLU A 530 -24.19 -6.86 23.03
C GLU A 530 -23.53 -7.35 21.75
N LYS A 531 -22.37 -7.94 21.91
CA LYS A 531 -21.67 -8.79 20.95
C LYS A 531 -22.71 -9.55 20.12
N PRO A 532 -22.60 -9.58 18.79
CA PRO A 532 -23.41 -10.48 17.97
C PRO A 532 -23.38 -11.86 18.63
N ALA A 533 -24.56 -12.41 18.93
CA ALA A 533 -24.71 -13.53 19.85
C ALA A 533 -23.83 -14.76 19.54
N GLU A 534 -23.38 -14.91 18.30
CA GLU A 534 -22.46 -15.97 17.88
C GLU A 534 -21.53 -15.49 16.76
N LEU A 535 -20.37 -14.99 17.14
CA LEU A 535 -19.29 -14.89 16.18
C LEU A 535 -18.71 -16.30 15.98
N ALA A 536 -18.78 -16.82 14.76
CA ALA A 536 -18.16 -18.11 14.41
C ALA A 536 -16.70 -18.16 14.89
N LEU A 537 -16.33 -19.29 15.48
CA LEU A 537 -14.94 -19.55 15.87
C LEU A 537 -14.04 -19.44 14.63
N PRO A 538 -12.84 -18.87 14.75
CA PRO A 538 -11.87 -18.89 13.67
C PRO A 538 -11.38 -20.31 13.43
N LEU A 539 -10.93 -20.57 12.21
CA LEU A 539 -10.48 -21.84 11.68
C LEU A 539 -11.60 -22.88 11.55
N GLN A 540 -11.81 -23.30 10.35
CA GLN A 540 -12.65 -24.46 10.04
C GLN A 540 -11.80 -25.73 10.09
N ALA A 541 -12.35 -26.78 10.72
CA ALA A 541 -11.69 -28.08 10.63
C ALA A 541 -11.55 -28.51 9.16
N ASP A 542 -10.35 -28.82 8.73
CA ASP A 542 -10.09 -29.44 7.45
C ASP A 542 -10.04 -30.95 7.69
N GLU A 543 -11.10 -31.65 7.33
CA GLU A 543 -11.22 -33.10 7.48
C GLU A 543 -10.66 -33.86 6.28
N GLN A 544 -9.93 -33.20 5.36
CA GLN A 544 -9.36 -33.88 4.21
C GLN A 544 -8.25 -34.87 4.65
N SER A 545 -8.32 -36.04 4.09
CA SER A 545 -7.29 -37.07 4.26
C SER A 545 -6.53 -37.27 2.94
N PHE A 546 -5.23 -37.56 3.06
CA PHE A 546 -4.35 -37.80 1.92
C PHE A 546 -3.81 -39.20 2.00
N THR A 547 -3.61 -39.87 0.85
CA THR A 547 -2.87 -41.09 0.82
C THR A 547 -1.37 -40.81 0.88
N PHE A 548 -0.61 -41.75 1.42
CA PHE A 548 0.85 -41.74 1.38
C PHE A 548 1.37 -41.53 -0.06
N ASP A 549 0.81 -42.29 -1.03
CA ASP A 549 1.21 -42.20 -2.43
C ASP A 549 0.95 -40.83 -3.04
N HIS A 550 -0.15 -40.15 -2.66
CA HIS A 550 -0.45 -38.82 -3.13
C HIS A 550 0.54 -37.78 -2.61
N LEU A 551 0.85 -37.78 -1.31
CA LEU A 551 1.86 -36.89 -0.73
C LEU A 551 3.26 -37.17 -1.29
N LYS A 552 3.56 -38.45 -1.60
CA LYS A 552 4.81 -38.85 -2.25
C LYS A 552 4.89 -38.26 -3.67
N GLU A 553 3.83 -38.36 -4.46
CA GLU A 553 3.76 -37.81 -5.82
C GLU A 553 4.01 -36.32 -5.81
N ILE A 554 3.36 -35.57 -4.89
CA ILE A 554 3.61 -34.15 -4.69
C ILE A 554 5.07 -33.88 -4.36
N ASN A 555 5.63 -34.59 -3.38
CA ASN A 555 7.02 -34.42 -2.97
C ASN A 555 8.00 -34.67 -4.10
N ASP A 556 7.78 -35.77 -4.86
CA ASP A 556 8.64 -36.12 -6.00
C ASP A 556 8.55 -35.04 -7.11
N ALA A 557 7.36 -34.45 -7.35
CA ALA A 557 7.19 -33.34 -8.29
C ALA A 557 7.92 -32.09 -7.84
N LEU A 558 7.86 -31.73 -6.55
CA LEU A 558 8.58 -30.58 -5.98
C LEU A 558 10.11 -30.71 -6.03
N LEU A 559 10.61 -31.95 -6.16
CA LEU A 559 12.04 -32.28 -6.26
C LEU A 559 12.46 -32.64 -7.70
N THR A 560 11.59 -32.41 -8.68
CA THR A 560 11.87 -32.59 -10.10
C THR A 560 12.13 -31.24 -10.76
N TYR A 561 13.24 -31.16 -11.50
CA TYR A 561 13.71 -29.91 -12.11
C TYR A 561 13.84 -30.05 -13.62
N PRO A 562 13.80 -28.94 -14.40
CA PRO A 562 14.00 -28.96 -15.84
C PRO A 562 15.35 -29.59 -16.23
N ASP A 563 15.40 -30.26 -17.38
CA ASP A 563 16.64 -30.78 -17.94
C ASP A 563 17.70 -29.69 -18.12
N GLY A 564 18.87 -29.90 -17.57
CA GLY A 564 19.98 -28.95 -17.63
C GLY A 564 19.97 -27.85 -16.57
N PHE A 565 18.99 -27.82 -15.67
CA PHE A 565 18.95 -26.89 -14.54
C PHE A 565 19.96 -27.29 -13.45
N ASN A 566 20.91 -26.44 -13.15
CA ASN A 566 22.05 -26.74 -12.28
C ASN A 566 21.86 -26.12 -10.88
N ILE A 567 21.36 -26.89 -9.94
CA ILE A 567 21.22 -26.41 -8.55
C ILE A 567 22.59 -26.46 -7.86
N LEU A 568 22.91 -25.43 -7.07
CA LEU A 568 24.11 -25.41 -6.24
C LEU A 568 24.22 -26.72 -5.42
N LYS A 569 25.33 -27.43 -5.57
CA LYS A 569 25.54 -28.75 -4.98
C LYS A 569 25.25 -28.84 -3.46
N LYS A 570 25.51 -27.78 -2.70
CA LYS A 570 25.21 -27.74 -1.27
C LYS A 570 23.70 -27.71 -1.01
N LEU A 571 22.94 -26.98 -1.82
CA LEU A 571 21.48 -26.90 -1.72
C LEU A 571 20.85 -28.21 -2.16
N ASN A 572 21.29 -28.77 -3.28
CA ASN A 572 20.76 -30.03 -3.78
C ASN A 572 20.83 -31.16 -2.71
N LYS A 573 21.94 -31.28 -1.97
CA LYS A 573 22.06 -32.22 -0.85
C LYS A 573 21.05 -31.97 0.28
N VAL A 574 20.58 -30.76 0.46
CA VAL A 574 19.54 -30.47 1.47
C VAL A 574 18.17 -30.86 0.94
N LEU A 575 17.90 -30.56 -0.33
CA LEU A 575 16.64 -30.90 -0.99
C LEU A 575 16.45 -32.40 -1.16
N GLU A 576 17.50 -33.15 -1.53
CA GLU A 576 17.48 -34.63 -1.65
C GLU A 576 17.04 -35.33 -0.35
N LYS A 577 17.31 -34.75 0.82
CA LYS A 577 16.84 -35.29 2.10
C LYS A 577 15.32 -35.29 2.23
N ARG A 578 14.62 -34.47 1.50
CA ARG A 578 13.15 -34.45 1.50
C ARG A 578 12.52 -35.69 0.89
N HIS A 579 13.29 -36.57 0.28
CA HIS A 579 12.84 -37.92 -0.08
C HIS A 579 12.83 -38.90 1.11
N GLU A 580 13.56 -38.60 2.21
CA GLU A 580 13.72 -39.57 3.33
C GLU A 580 12.37 -39.92 3.99
N PRO A 581 11.42 -39.02 4.25
CA PRO A 581 10.12 -39.36 4.85
C PRO A 581 9.31 -40.41 4.07
N PHE A 582 9.55 -40.48 2.77
CA PHE A 582 8.83 -41.38 1.86
C PHE A 582 9.60 -42.69 1.52
N ASN A 583 10.88 -42.76 1.87
CA ASN A 583 11.77 -43.85 1.47
C ASN A 583 12.39 -44.58 2.65
N LYS A 584 12.26 -44.09 3.89
CA LYS A 584 12.82 -44.65 5.11
C LYS A 584 11.74 -44.79 6.18
N GLU A 585 11.77 -45.88 6.92
CA GLU A 585 10.83 -46.18 8.01
C GLU A 585 10.90 -45.12 9.15
N ASP A 586 12.10 -44.53 9.40
CA ASP A 586 12.37 -43.53 10.41
C ASP A 586 12.46 -42.09 9.83
N GLY A 587 12.00 -41.90 8.57
CA GLY A 587 12.02 -40.62 7.89
C GLY A 587 11.02 -39.64 8.51
N LEU A 588 11.45 -38.40 8.70
CA LEU A 588 10.65 -37.33 9.33
C LEU A 588 10.51 -36.15 8.40
N VAL A 589 9.30 -35.57 8.33
CA VAL A 589 8.97 -34.36 7.61
C VAL A 589 9.30 -33.18 8.51
N ASP A 590 10.24 -32.34 8.11
CA ASP A 590 10.60 -31.14 8.83
C ASP A 590 9.61 -29.97 8.56
N TRP A 591 9.80 -28.85 9.26
CA TRP A 591 8.92 -27.68 9.14
C TRP A 591 8.79 -27.14 7.72
N ALA A 592 9.92 -27.00 7.03
CA ALA A 592 9.93 -26.42 5.68
C ALA A 592 9.31 -27.35 4.64
N GLN A 593 9.48 -28.64 4.79
CA GLN A 593 8.83 -29.65 3.92
C GLN A 593 7.33 -29.71 4.20
N ALA A 594 6.92 -29.65 5.47
CA ALA A 594 5.51 -29.55 5.87
C ALA A 594 4.81 -28.37 5.23
N GLU A 595 5.47 -27.20 5.22
CA GLU A 595 4.96 -25.98 4.57
C GLU A 595 4.74 -26.20 3.06
N GLN A 596 5.70 -26.79 2.37
CA GLN A 596 5.59 -27.03 0.93
C GLN A 596 4.51 -28.05 0.57
N LEU A 597 4.37 -29.12 1.36
CA LEU A 597 3.29 -30.10 1.19
C LEU A 597 1.92 -29.45 1.43
N ALA A 598 1.80 -28.60 2.46
CA ALA A 598 0.57 -27.85 2.71
C ALA A 598 0.24 -26.93 1.53
N PHE A 599 1.19 -26.12 1.06
CA PHE A 599 0.98 -25.24 -0.08
C PHE A 599 0.58 -26.00 -1.34
N ALA A 600 1.25 -27.10 -1.64
CA ALA A 600 0.92 -27.92 -2.81
C ALA A 600 -0.52 -28.46 -2.76
N THR A 601 -0.94 -29.00 -1.62
CA THR A 601 -2.31 -29.51 -1.45
C THR A 601 -3.37 -28.39 -1.50
N ILE A 602 -3.07 -27.19 -0.93
CA ILE A 602 -3.94 -26.01 -0.99
C ILE A 602 -4.11 -25.53 -2.45
N LEU A 603 -3.03 -25.55 -3.24
CA LEU A 603 -3.09 -25.18 -4.67
C LEU A 603 -3.91 -26.19 -5.49
N GLN A 604 -3.87 -27.48 -5.15
CA GLN A 604 -4.73 -28.52 -5.75
C GLN A 604 -6.21 -28.32 -5.40
N ASP A 605 -6.52 -27.82 -4.20
CA ASP A 605 -7.88 -27.46 -3.80
C ASP A 605 -8.44 -26.27 -4.58
N GLY A 606 -7.56 -25.47 -5.22
CA GLY A 606 -7.93 -24.29 -6.01
C GLY A 606 -7.87 -22.98 -5.23
N THR A 607 -7.18 -22.96 -4.10
CA THR A 607 -6.92 -21.75 -3.32
C THR A 607 -5.59 -21.15 -3.76
N PRO A 608 -5.56 -19.93 -4.34
CA PRO A 608 -4.32 -19.27 -4.71
C PRO A 608 -3.54 -18.86 -3.47
N ILE A 609 -2.22 -18.94 -3.55
CA ILE A 609 -1.32 -18.55 -2.46
C ILE A 609 -0.49 -17.35 -2.91
N ARG A 610 -0.42 -16.31 -2.07
CA ARG A 610 0.50 -15.19 -2.20
C ARG A 610 1.32 -15.04 -0.93
N LEU A 611 2.65 -15.21 -1.04
CA LEU A 611 3.59 -15.10 0.06
C LEU A 611 4.61 -14.00 -0.24
N THR A 612 4.69 -13.00 0.64
CA THR A 612 5.64 -11.91 0.51
C THR A 612 6.35 -11.63 1.83
N GLY A 613 7.49 -11.00 1.75
CA GLY A 613 8.30 -10.61 2.90
C GLY A 613 9.77 -10.51 2.52
N GLN A 614 10.58 -10.02 3.43
CA GLN A 614 12.01 -9.89 3.20
C GLN A 614 12.64 -11.29 3.16
N ASP A 615 13.38 -11.59 2.09
CA ASP A 615 14.05 -12.89 1.85
C ASP A 615 13.12 -14.11 1.79
N SER A 616 11.82 -13.93 1.55
CA SER A 616 10.80 -15.00 1.62
C SER A 616 11.01 -16.10 0.59
N GLU A 617 11.52 -15.80 -0.61
CA GLU A 617 11.77 -16.79 -1.66
C GLU A 617 12.71 -17.90 -1.21
N ARG A 618 13.73 -17.57 -0.41
CA ARG A 618 14.65 -18.51 0.20
C ARG A 618 14.22 -18.91 1.62
N GLY A 619 13.54 -18.00 2.32
CA GLY A 619 13.38 -17.96 3.77
C GLY A 619 14.62 -17.37 4.46
N THR A 620 14.41 -16.45 5.43
CA THR A 620 15.51 -15.78 6.16
C THR A 620 16.53 -16.78 6.73
N PHE A 621 16.06 -17.92 7.23
CA PHE A 621 16.89 -18.97 7.84
C PHE A 621 17.33 -20.05 6.86
N SER A 622 17.28 -19.78 5.53
CA SER A 622 17.65 -20.71 4.46
C SER A 622 16.92 -22.06 4.58
N HIS A 623 15.62 -22.03 4.75
CA HIS A 623 14.77 -23.21 4.99
C HIS A 623 13.81 -23.51 3.86
N ARG A 624 13.14 -22.48 3.28
CA ARG A 624 12.07 -22.65 2.30
C ARG A 624 12.58 -23.06 0.93
N HIS A 625 13.46 -22.25 0.33
CA HIS A 625 13.96 -22.45 -1.02
C HIS A 625 12.85 -22.66 -2.06
N ALA A 626 11.83 -21.77 -2.03
CA ALA A 626 10.69 -21.84 -2.95
C ALA A 626 11.04 -21.37 -4.36
N VAL A 627 12.07 -20.55 -4.50
CA VAL A 627 12.65 -20.16 -5.78
C VAL A 627 14.08 -20.66 -5.85
N LEU A 628 14.37 -21.50 -6.83
CA LEU A 628 15.69 -22.06 -7.09
C LEU A 628 16.39 -21.25 -8.19
N HIS A 629 17.71 -21.18 -8.11
CA HIS A 629 18.55 -20.48 -9.07
C HIS A 629 19.52 -21.46 -9.73
N ASP A 630 19.60 -21.38 -11.06
CA ASP A 630 20.64 -22.11 -11.80
C ASP A 630 21.99 -21.45 -11.55
N GLU A 631 23.00 -22.24 -11.10
CA GLU A 631 24.32 -21.70 -10.74
C GLU A 631 25.16 -21.22 -11.93
N GLN A 632 24.76 -21.58 -13.17
CA GLN A 632 25.48 -21.20 -14.40
C GLN A 632 24.80 -20.06 -15.17
N THR A 633 23.47 -20.08 -15.25
CA THR A 633 22.71 -19.10 -16.05
C THR A 633 22.07 -18.01 -15.21
N GLY A 634 21.84 -18.25 -13.91
CA GLY A 634 21.07 -17.38 -13.03
C GLY A 634 19.55 -17.44 -13.24
N GLU A 635 19.08 -18.30 -14.15
CA GLU A 635 17.64 -18.53 -14.34
C GLU A 635 16.98 -19.07 -13.07
N THR A 636 15.70 -18.74 -12.88
CA THR A 636 14.96 -19.13 -11.69
C THR A 636 13.91 -20.20 -12.01
N TYR A 637 13.69 -21.11 -11.06
CA TYR A 637 12.66 -22.15 -11.13
C TYR A 637 11.90 -22.21 -9.80
N THR A 638 10.58 -22.22 -9.88
CA THR A 638 9.68 -22.30 -8.72
C THR A 638 8.96 -23.64 -8.74
N PRO A 639 9.34 -24.64 -7.92
CA PRO A 639 8.73 -25.97 -7.94
C PRO A 639 7.22 -25.96 -7.72
N LEU A 640 6.71 -25.10 -6.86
CA LEU A 640 5.28 -24.93 -6.57
C LEU A 640 4.44 -24.40 -7.75
N HIS A 641 5.05 -24.03 -8.87
CA HIS A 641 4.34 -23.75 -10.12
C HIS A 641 4.02 -25.01 -10.94
N HIS A 642 4.56 -26.16 -10.53
CA HIS A 642 4.52 -27.41 -11.29
C HIS A 642 3.93 -28.58 -10.48
N VAL A 643 3.13 -28.27 -9.46
CA VAL A 643 2.43 -29.28 -8.67
C VAL A 643 1.40 -29.99 -9.56
N PRO A 644 1.35 -31.36 -9.52
CA PRO A 644 0.34 -32.12 -10.24
C PRO A 644 -1.09 -31.64 -9.87
N ASP A 645 -1.98 -31.58 -10.86
CA ASP A 645 -3.39 -31.18 -10.68
C ASP A 645 -3.61 -29.81 -10.01
N GLN A 646 -2.61 -28.92 -10.09
CA GLN A 646 -2.71 -27.55 -9.58
C GLN A 646 -3.82 -26.75 -10.27
N LYS A 647 -4.71 -26.12 -9.48
CA LYS A 647 -5.86 -25.33 -9.98
C LYS A 647 -5.73 -23.83 -9.74
N ALA A 648 -4.82 -23.41 -8.89
CA ALA A 648 -4.61 -22.03 -8.48
C ALA A 648 -3.14 -21.61 -8.52
N THR A 649 -2.87 -20.30 -8.52
CA THR A 649 -1.51 -19.76 -8.64
C THR A 649 -0.75 -19.78 -7.32
N PHE A 650 0.55 -19.95 -7.43
CA PHE A 650 1.51 -19.67 -6.36
C PHE A 650 2.30 -18.40 -6.70
N ASP A 651 2.16 -17.38 -5.90
CA ASP A 651 2.83 -16.08 -6.07
C ASP A 651 3.76 -15.83 -4.89
N ILE A 652 5.06 -15.67 -5.15
CA ILE A 652 6.05 -15.44 -4.09
C ILE A 652 7.03 -14.34 -4.49
N HIS A 653 7.29 -13.41 -3.57
CA HIS A 653 8.20 -12.30 -3.80
C HIS A 653 8.99 -11.93 -2.55
N ASN A 654 10.28 -11.66 -2.75
CA ASN A 654 11.02 -10.88 -1.78
C ASN A 654 10.48 -9.45 -1.77
N SER A 655 10.07 -8.95 -0.63
CA SER A 655 9.63 -7.57 -0.47
C SER A 655 10.82 -6.60 -0.36
N PRO A 656 10.62 -5.29 -0.60
CA PRO A 656 11.60 -4.31 -0.15
C PRO A 656 11.76 -4.37 1.38
N LEU A 657 12.84 -3.76 1.91
CA LEU A 657 13.10 -3.67 3.35
C LEU A 657 12.19 -2.61 3.98
N SER A 658 10.90 -2.93 4.04
CA SER A 658 9.82 -2.08 4.51
C SER A 658 8.70 -2.99 5.00
N GLU A 659 8.11 -2.68 6.12
CA GLU A 659 7.08 -3.51 6.74
C GLU A 659 5.69 -2.89 6.56
N ALA A 660 5.52 -1.59 6.87
CA ALA A 660 4.19 -0.98 6.96
C ALA A 660 3.44 -0.99 5.64
N ALA A 661 4.06 -0.52 4.55
CA ALA A 661 3.41 -0.50 3.24
C ALA A 661 3.21 -1.91 2.69
N VAL A 662 4.15 -2.82 2.92
CA VAL A 662 4.04 -4.22 2.46
C VAL A 662 2.86 -4.91 3.14
N VAL A 663 2.74 -4.81 4.47
CA VAL A 663 1.61 -5.39 5.21
C VAL A 663 0.29 -4.73 4.84
N GLY A 664 0.28 -3.40 4.65
CA GLY A 664 -0.90 -2.68 4.16
C GLY A 664 -1.35 -3.15 2.78
N PHE A 665 -0.40 -3.39 1.88
CA PHE A 665 -0.65 -3.93 0.55
C PHE A 665 -1.24 -5.35 0.62
N GLU A 666 -0.62 -6.25 1.38
CA GLU A 666 -1.10 -7.64 1.51
C GLU A 666 -2.48 -7.71 2.19
N TYR A 667 -2.75 -6.84 3.17
CA TYR A 667 -4.08 -6.69 3.72
C TYR A 667 -5.10 -6.27 2.64
N GLY A 668 -4.78 -5.23 1.87
CA GLY A 668 -5.63 -4.75 0.78
C GLY A 668 -5.87 -5.82 -0.29
N TYR A 669 -4.83 -6.55 -0.68
CA TYR A 669 -4.92 -7.67 -1.62
C TYR A 669 -5.91 -8.73 -1.14
N ASN A 670 -5.79 -9.14 0.13
CA ASN A 670 -6.65 -10.17 0.71
C ASN A 670 -8.10 -9.72 0.91
N VAL A 671 -8.34 -8.45 1.27
CA VAL A 671 -9.72 -7.90 1.37
C VAL A 671 -10.44 -7.90 0.02
N GLU A 672 -9.74 -7.63 -1.07
CA GLU A 672 -10.30 -7.65 -2.42
C GLU A 672 -10.43 -9.07 -2.97
N ASN A 673 -9.43 -9.92 -2.78
CA ASN A 673 -9.47 -11.34 -3.15
C ASN A 673 -9.52 -12.22 -1.90
N LYS A 674 -10.70 -12.39 -1.33
CA LYS A 674 -10.93 -13.18 -0.11
C LYS A 674 -10.63 -14.67 -0.25
N LYS A 675 -10.52 -15.17 -1.47
CA LYS A 675 -10.17 -16.58 -1.76
C LYS A 675 -8.67 -16.83 -1.76
N SER A 676 -7.86 -15.77 -1.76
CA SER A 676 -6.41 -15.88 -1.78
C SER A 676 -5.85 -16.09 -0.38
N PHE A 677 -5.01 -17.10 -0.22
CA PHE A 677 -4.24 -17.33 0.98
C PHE A 677 -3.02 -16.41 0.98
N ASN A 678 -3.19 -15.21 1.55
CA ASN A 678 -2.12 -14.22 1.64
C ASN A 678 -1.30 -14.42 2.90
N ILE A 679 0.02 -14.40 2.75
CA ILE A 679 0.99 -14.57 3.83
C ILE A 679 2.01 -13.44 3.76
N TRP A 680 2.20 -12.73 4.87
CA TRP A 680 3.34 -11.85 5.06
C TRP A 680 4.30 -12.48 6.06
N GLU A 681 5.56 -12.67 5.66
CA GLU A 681 6.62 -13.16 6.52
C GLU A 681 7.56 -12.03 6.94
N ALA A 682 7.61 -11.75 8.23
CA ALA A 682 8.62 -10.85 8.78
C ALA A 682 10.01 -11.48 8.69
N GLN A 683 11.06 -10.71 8.45
CA GLN A 683 12.43 -11.22 8.51
C GLN A 683 12.78 -11.73 9.91
N TYR A 684 12.39 -10.97 10.92
CA TYR A 684 12.27 -11.35 12.32
C TYR A 684 10.95 -10.81 12.85
N GLY A 685 10.28 -11.55 13.70
CA GLY A 685 9.02 -11.12 14.31
C GLY A 685 9.17 -9.84 15.13
N ASP A 686 10.37 -9.58 15.64
CA ASP A 686 10.73 -8.33 16.34
C ASP A 686 10.41 -7.08 15.52
N PHE A 687 10.48 -7.14 14.18
CA PHE A 687 10.25 -5.99 13.28
C PHE A 687 8.76 -5.78 12.94
N ALA A 688 7.88 -6.68 13.35
CA ALA A 688 6.44 -6.53 13.12
C ALA A 688 5.84 -5.24 13.68
N ASN A 689 6.46 -4.64 14.70
CA ASN A 689 6.03 -3.38 15.27
C ASN A 689 6.12 -2.18 14.31
N MET A 690 6.92 -2.27 13.23
CA MET A 690 6.95 -1.26 12.17
C MET A 690 5.62 -1.20 11.40
N SER A 691 4.81 -2.28 11.47
CA SER A 691 3.46 -2.35 10.88
C SER A 691 2.34 -2.22 11.91
N GLN A 692 2.64 -1.86 13.17
CA GLN A 692 1.65 -1.85 14.24
C GLN A 692 0.40 -1.03 13.90
N MET A 693 0.57 0.11 13.23
CA MET A 693 -0.56 0.96 12.80
C MET A 693 -1.50 0.25 11.81
N ILE A 694 -1.00 -0.67 10.99
CA ILE A 694 -1.81 -1.49 10.09
C ILE A 694 -2.54 -2.57 10.89
N PHE A 695 -1.86 -3.22 11.83
CA PHE A 695 -2.48 -4.21 12.71
C PHE A 695 -3.63 -3.60 13.51
N ASP A 696 -3.41 -2.47 14.19
CA ASP A 696 -4.40 -1.83 15.06
C ASP A 696 -5.60 -1.31 14.28
N ASN A 697 -5.38 -0.67 13.14
CA ASN A 697 -6.42 0.07 12.44
C ASN A 697 -7.15 -0.72 11.35
N PHE A 698 -6.49 -1.71 10.76
CA PHE A 698 -7.05 -2.54 9.70
C PHE A 698 -7.20 -3.99 10.15
N LEU A 699 -6.11 -4.72 10.35
CA LEU A 699 -6.13 -6.18 10.43
C LEU A 699 -7.02 -6.71 11.56
N PHE A 700 -6.91 -6.16 12.78
CA PHE A 700 -7.64 -6.67 13.97
C PHE A 700 -8.95 -5.96 14.26
N SER A 701 -9.20 -4.77 13.71
CA SER A 701 -10.39 -3.97 14.04
C SER A 701 -11.34 -3.70 12.87
N SER A 702 -10.95 -3.97 11.63
CA SER A 702 -11.76 -3.65 10.44
C SER A 702 -13.12 -4.37 10.42
N ARG A 703 -13.17 -5.62 10.92
CA ARG A 703 -14.40 -6.38 10.95
C ARG A 703 -15.43 -5.76 11.88
N SER A 704 -15.02 -5.38 13.10
CA SER A 704 -15.93 -4.75 14.07
C SER A 704 -16.32 -3.34 13.67
N LYS A 705 -15.42 -2.57 13.04
CA LYS A 705 -15.69 -1.19 12.60
C LYS A 705 -16.47 -1.13 11.28
N TRP A 706 -16.06 -1.90 10.29
CA TRP A 706 -16.48 -1.73 8.90
C TRP A 706 -17.11 -2.97 8.28
N GLY A 707 -17.14 -4.10 9.00
CA GLY A 707 -17.60 -5.38 8.44
C GLY A 707 -16.62 -5.98 7.42
N GLU A 708 -15.43 -5.43 7.25
CA GLU A 708 -14.39 -5.98 6.35
C GLU A 708 -13.72 -7.18 6.97
N ARG A 709 -13.56 -8.25 6.20
CA ARG A 709 -12.91 -9.50 6.61
C ARG A 709 -11.59 -9.68 5.89
N SER A 710 -10.58 -10.14 6.62
CA SER A 710 -9.29 -10.53 6.08
C SER A 710 -8.86 -11.87 6.70
N GLY A 711 -8.23 -12.72 5.90
CA GLY A 711 -7.55 -13.95 6.31
C GLY A 711 -6.03 -13.83 6.21
N LEU A 712 -5.50 -12.60 6.18
CA LEU A 712 -4.05 -12.38 6.09
C LEU A 712 -3.33 -13.12 7.21
N THR A 713 -2.36 -13.93 6.83
CA THR A 713 -1.53 -14.70 7.74
C THR A 713 -0.18 -14.02 7.94
N LEU A 714 0.24 -13.91 9.20
CA LEU A 714 1.52 -13.34 9.59
C LEU A 714 2.44 -14.45 10.05
N PHE A 715 3.58 -14.65 9.37
CA PHE A 715 4.67 -15.52 9.83
C PHE A 715 5.69 -14.65 10.55
N LEU A 716 5.83 -14.85 11.86
CA LEU A 716 6.64 -14.03 12.73
C LEU A 716 7.71 -14.88 13.42
N PRO A 717 8.96 -14.90 12.92
CA PRO A 717 10.05 -15.64 13.58
C PRO A 717 10.20 -15.22 15.04
N HIS A 718 10.02 -16.19 15.96
CA HIS A 718 9.99 -15.99 17.40
C HIS A 718 10.65 -17.17 18.11
N ALA A 719 11.70 -16.92 18.85
CA ALA A 719 12.34 -17.85 19.77
C ALA A 719 13.49 -17.15 20.51
N TYR A 720 13.74 -17.53 21.75
CA TYR A 720 14.86 -17.05 22.54
C TYR A 720 16.06 -17.99 22.37
N GLU A 721 17.07 -17.53 21.62
CA GLU A 721 18.21 -18.34 21.17
C GLU A 721 19.56 -17.65 21.41
N GLY A 722 19.59 -16.63 22.27
CA GLY A 722 20.82 -15.89 22.59
C GLY A 722 21.26 -14.92 21.50
N GLN A 723 20.34 -14.46 20.66
CA GLN A 723 20.60 -13.51 19.56
C GLN A 723 20.31 -12.04 19.95
N GLY A 724 20.11 -11.78 21.24
CA GLY A 724 19.91 -10.45 21.79
C GLY A 724 18.44 -9.98 21.75
N PRO A 725 18.18 -8.74 22.23
CA PRO A 725 16.83 -8.25 22.47
C PRO A 725 15.96 -8.06 21.22
N GLU A 726 16.56 -7.89 20.04
CA GLU A 726 15.85 -7.50 18.82
C GLU A 726 15.81 -8.62 17.76
N HIS A 727 16.15 -9.87 18.15
CA HIS A 727 16.11 -11.06 17.32
C HIS A 727 15.57 -12.27 18.10
N SER A 728 14.69 -12.02 19.07
CA SER A 728 14.16 -13.05 19.97
C SER A 728 12.65 -13.06 20.04
N SER A 729 11.98 -11.92 20.04
CA SER A 729 10.55 -11.85 20.35
C SER A 729 9.74 -11.10 19.32
N ALA A 730 8.77 -11.76 18.73
CA ALA A 730 7.70 -11.16 17.93
C ALA A 730 6.69 -10.34 18.78
N ARG A 731 6.91 -10.26 20.10
CA ARG A 731 6.03 -9.59 21.05
C ARG A 731 4.60 -10.13 20.98
N LEU A 732 4.46 -11.44 21.15
CA LEU A 732 3.16 -12.12 21.05
C LEU A 732 2.11 -11.55 22.00
N GLU A 733 2.52 -10.95 23.13
CA GLU A 733 1.67 -10.23 24.05
C GLU A 733 0.87 -9.08 23.43
N ARG A 734 1.41 -8.42 22.39
CA ARG A 734 0.72 -7.34 21.66
C ARG A 734 -0.45 -7.88 20.86
N PHE A 735 -0.27 -9.02 20.21
CA PHE A 735 -1.34 -9.68 19.45
C PHE A 735 -2.42 -10.23 20.38
N LEU A 736 -2.03 -10.82 21.50
CA LEU A 736 -2.98 -11.29 22.53
C LEU A 736 -3.77 -10.14 23.16
N GLN A 737 -3.17 -8.95 23.31
CA GLN A 737 -3.87 -7.76 23.79
C GLN A 737 -4.91 -7.25 22.78
N LEU A 738 -4.66 -7.37 21.48
CA LEU A 738 -5.59 -6.98 20.42
C LEU A 738 -6.68 -8.04 20.17
N ALA A 739 -6.50 -9.23 20.71
CA ALA A 739 -7.39 -10.36 20.49
C ALA A 739 -8.67 -10.26 21.33
N ALA A 740 -9.81 -10.14 20.67
CA ALA A 740 -11.14 -10.09 21.28
C ALA A 740 -12.21 -10.49 20.25
N GLU A 741 -13.38 -10.94 20.69
CA GLU A 741 -14.53 -11.20 19.82
C GLU A 741 -14.25 -12.16 18.67
N ASN A 742 -13.35 -13.13 18.88
CA ASN A 742 -12.88 -14.07 17.84
C ASN A 742 -12.33 -13.36 16.57
N ASN A 743 -11.65 -12.22 16.74
CA ASN A 743 -11.17 -11.40 15.64
C ASN A 743 -9.91 -11.94 14.94
N CYS A 744 -9.22 -12.90 15.53
CA CYS A 744 -8.00 -13.50 14.97
C CYS A 744 -7.76 -14.90 15.53
N THR A 745 -6.69 -15.55 15.06
CA THR A 745 -6.09 -16.74 15.67
C THR A 745 -4.62 -16.45 15.96
N VAL A 746 -4.14 -16.78 17.17
CA VAL A 746 -2.73 -16.64 17.56
C VAL A 746 -2.21 -18.01 17.97
N VAL A 747 -1.14 -18.47 17.31
CA VAL A 747 -0.54 -19.79 17.53
C VAL A 747 0.97 -19.71 17.76
N ASN A 748 1.49 -20.67 18.53
CA ASN A 748 2.92 -20.89 18.72
C ASN A 748 3.18 -22.41 18.77
N LEU A 749 3.51 -22.97 17.62
CA LEU A 749 3.46 -24.40 17.37
C LEU A 749 4.73 -25.14 17.77
N SER A 750 4.57 -26.45 18.06
CA SER A 750 5.65 -27.37 18.42
C SER A 750 5.75 -28.60 17.53
N SER A 751 4.91 -28.70 16.47
CA SER A 751 4.83 -29.87 15.59
C SER A 751 4.73 -29.47 14.13
N SER A 752 5.52 -30.14 13.25
CA SER A 752 5.46 -29.93 11.80
C SER A 752 4.16 -30.44 11.18
N SER A 753 3.58 -31.53 11.70
CA SER A 753 2.27 -32.03 11.26
C SER A 753 1.15 -31.08 11.63
N ASN A 754 1.16 -30.54 12.85
CA ASN A 754 0.17 -29.57 13.28
C ASN A 754 0.26 -28.25 12.49
N TYR A 755 1.48 -27.86 12.08
CA TYR A 755 1.68 -26.72 11.17
C TYR A 755 1.06 -26.96 9.78
N PHE A 756 1.26 -28.17 9.21
CA PHE A 756 0.62 -28.55 7.95
C PHE A 756 -0.92 -28.42 8.03
N HIS A 757 -1.51 -29.02 9.07
CA HIS A 757 -2.96 -28.96 9.28
C HIS A 757 -3.48 -27.55 9.56
N LEU A 758 -2.72 -26.72 10.29
CA LEU A 758 -3.08 -25.31 10.51
C LEU A 758 -3.18 -24.52 9.22
N LEU A 759 -2.19 -24.64 8.32
CA LEU A 759 -2.18 -23.91 7.05
C LEU A 759 -3.37 -24.31 6.18
N ARG A 760 -3.71 -25.57 6.15
CA ARG A 760 -4.87 -26.09 5.43
C ARG A 760 -6.20 -25.59 6.05
N ALA A 761 -6.31 -25.62 7.37
CA ALA A 761 -7.49 -25.10 8.08
C ALA A 761 -7.69 -23.60 7.83
N GLN A 762 -6.61 -22.81 7.81
CA GLN A 762 -6.67 -21.40 7.45
C GLN A 762 -7.13 -21.20 6.00
N ALA A 763 -6.58 -21.96 5.06
CA ALA A 763 -6.99 -21.89 3.65
C ALA A 763 -8.48 -22.28 3.46
N ALA A 764 -8.95 -23.32 4.16
CA ALA A 764 -10.35 -23.76 4.14
C ALA A 764 -11.31 -22.73 4.75
N SER A 765 -10.82 -21.85 5.63
CA SER A 765 -11.61 -20.80 6.28
C SER A 765 -11.81 -19.55 5.42
N LEU A 766 -11.06 -19.39 4.33
CA LEU A 766 -11.13 -18.23 3.46
C LEU A 766 -12.52 -18.07 2.81
N ASP A 767 -12.91 -16.83 2.57
CA ASP A 767 -14.23 -16.43 1.99
C ASP A 767 -15.45 -16.98 2.75
N SER A 768 -15.26 -17.35 4.03
CA SER A 768 -16.31 -17.86 4.91
C SER A 768 -16.54 -16.96 6.13
N GLU A 769 -17.52 -17.32 6.98
CA GLU A 769 -17.76 -16.63 8.26
C GLU A 769 -16.64 -16.88 9.29
N GLN A 770 -15.84 -17.94 9.11
CA GLN A 770 -14.67 -18.26 9.93
C GLN A 770 -13.41 -17.48 9.54
N MET A 771 -13.40 -16.83 8.37
CA MET A 771 -12.24 -16.09 7.88
C MET A 771 -11.75 -15.05 8.89
N ARG A 772 -10.52 -15.22 9.39
CA ARG A 772 -9.83 -14.33 10.34
C ARG A 772 -8.35 -14.24 10.02
N PRO A 773 -7.67 -13.17 10.45
CA PRO A 773 -6.20 -13.15 10.47
C PRO A 773 -5.63 -14.27 11.32
N LEU A 774 -4.54 -14.86 10.83
CA LEU A 774 -3.77 -15.86 11.54
C LEU A 774 -2.38 -15.30 11.88
N VAL A 775 -1.99 -15.39 13.15
CA VAL A 775 -0.65 -14.99 13.62
C VAL A 775 0.10 -16.24 14.07
N VAL A 776 1.15 -16.57 13.31
CA VAL A 776 2.00 -17.73 13.56
C VAL A 776 3.35 -17.28 14.12
N MET A 777 3.65 -17.66 15.36
CA MET A 777 4.99 -17.55 15.93
C MET A 777 5.86 -18.63 15.25
N SER A 778 6.59 -18.23 14.20
CA SER A 778 7.38 -19.15 13.40
C SER A 778 8.68 -19.53 14.12
N PRO A 779 9.12 -20.78 14.06
CA PRO A 779 10.39 -21.18 14.66
C PRO A 779 11.59 -20.66 13.86
N LYS A 780 12.77 -20.65 14.51
CA LYS A 780 14.07 -20.37 13.91
C LYS A 780 14.95 -21.62 13.93
N SER A 781 15.57 -21.93 15.05
CA SER A 781 16.40 -23.14 15.16
C SER A 781 15.59 -24.45 15.04
N LEU A 782 14.32 -24.41 15.46
CA LEU A 782 13.44 -25.59 15.40
C LEU A 782 13.03 -25.98 13.98
N LEU A 783 13.25 -25.15 12.97
CA LEU A 783 12.95 -25.46 11.56
C LEU A 783 13.56 -26.80 11.08
N ARG A 784 14.68 -27.25 11.71
CA ARG A 784 15.38 -28.49 11.40
C ARG A 784 15.51 -29.42 12.61
N ASN A 785 14.73 -29.15 13.66
CA ASN A 785 14.77 -29.95 14.88
C ASN A 785 13.99 -31.25 14.70
N LYS A 786 14.61 -32.38 15.05
CA LYS A 786 14.02 -33.73 14.91
C LYS A 786 12.85 -33.97 15.87
N THR A 787 12.79 -33.27 17.00
CA THR A 787 11.71 -33.39 17.98
C THR A 787 10.43 -32.75 17.45
N VAL A 788 10.57 -31.71 16.60
CA VAL A 788 9.47 -31.00 15.94
C VAL A 788 9.02 -31.72 14.67
N ALA A 789 9.97 -32.33 13.94
CA ALA A 789 9.68 -33.07 12.74
C ALA A 789 8.87 -34.34 13.06
N LYS A 790 7.94 -34.71 12.16
CA LYS A 790 6.97 -35.77 12.38
C LYS A 790 6.99 -36.81 11.24
N PRO A 791 6.61 -38.06 11.52
CA PRO A 791 6.46 -39.08 10.48
C PRO A 791 5.32 -38.73 9.52
N ILE A 792 5.44 -39.16 8.27
CA ILE A 792 4.51 -38.82 7.19
C ILE A 792 3.06 -39.27 7.48
N ASP A 793 2.85 -40.30 8.29
CA ASP A 793 1.51 -40.76 8.64
C ASP A 793 0.67 -39.69 9.39
N GLU A 794 1.31 -38.80 10.15
CA GLU A 794 0.63 -37.70 10.81
C GLU A 794 0.14 -36.62 9.83
N PHE A 795 0.52 -36.65 8.55
CA PHE A 795 0.10 -35.76 7.49
C PHE A 795 -1.00 -36.34 6.61
N THR A 796 -1.28 -37.60 6.73
CA THR A 796 -2.27 -38.31 5.90
C THR A 796 -3.69 -38.14 6.38
N SER A 797 -3.88 -37.89 7.68
CA SER A 797 -5.19 -37.73 8.32
C SER A 797 -5.06 -36.91 9.60
N GLY A 798 -6.17 -36.45 10.13
CA GLY A 798 -6.23 -35.62 11.31
C GLY A 798 -6.60 -34.19 10.95
N GLY A 799 -6.28 -33.24 11.82
CA GLY A 799 -6.55 -31.83 11.67
C GLY A 799 -5.70 -31.02 12.63
N PHE A 800 -5.88 -29.71 12.63
CA PHE A 800 -5.21 -28.84 13.58
C PHE A 800 -5.71 -29.08 15.01
N GLU A 801 -4.80 -29.33 15.93
CA GLU A 801 -5.05 -29.53 17.35
C GLU A 801 -4.58 -28.32 18.16
N SER A 802 -5.45 -27.82 19.05
CA SER A 802 -5.16 -26.63 19.87
C SER A 802 -4.22 -26.93 21.05
N ILE A 803 -4.14 -28.19 21.49
CA ILE A 803 -3.20 -28.69 22.47
C ILE A 803 -2.62 -30.01 22.02
N LEU A 804 -1.36 -30.28 22.36
CA LEU A 804 -0.73 -31.56 22.12
C LEU A 804 -0.16 -32.13 23.42
N THR A 805 -0.27 -33.45 23.57
CA THR A 805 0.31 -34.21 24.71
C THR A 805 1.06 -35.40 24.22
N GLU A 806 2.08 -35.84 24.99
CA GLU A 806 2.68 -37.15 24.82
C GLU A 806 1.81 -38.24 25.50
N SER A 807 2.09 -39.49 25.23
CA SER A 807 1.45 -40.62 25.94
C SER A 807 1.80 -40.59 27.43
N TYR A 808 0.79 -40.69 28.31
CA TYR A 808 0.94 -40.62 29.76
C TYR A 808 0.10 -41.71 30.49
N GLN A 809 0.46 -41.95 31.74
CA GLN A 809 -0.33 -42.81 32.65
C GLN A 809 -1.04 -41.88 33.63
N ALA A 810 -2.36 -41.73 33.48
CA ALA A 810 -3.15 -40.75 34.23
C ALA A 810 -3.04 -40.85 35.76
N ASP A 811 -2.86 -42.06 36.26
CA ASP A 811 -2.72 -42.34 37.69
C ASP A 811 -1.33 -41.98 38.26
N LYS A 812 -0.34 -41.71 37.41
CA LYS A 812 0.99 -41.30 37.85
C LYS A 812 1.20 -39.82 37.85
N VAL A 813 0.41 -39.06 37.07
CA VAL A 813 0.62 -37.66 36.88
C VAL A 813 0.19 -36.85 38.13
N THR A 814 1.19 -36.17 38.70
CA THR A 814 0.96 -35.22 39.83
C THR A 814 1.18 -33.76 39.41
N LYS A 815 1.89 -33.54 38.32
CA LYS A 815 2.21 -32.19 37.81
C LYS A 815 1.94 -32.06 36.33
N VAL A 816 1.20 -31.04 35.94
CA VAL A 816 1.00 -30.62 34.54
C VAL A 816 1.79 -29.35 34.26
N ILE A 817 2.58 -29.36 33.20
CA ILE A 817 3.32 -28.22 32.72
C ILE A 817 2.74 -27.75 31.37
N LEU A 818 2.16 -26.56 31.36
CA LEU A 818 1.65 -25.88 30.17
C LEU A 818 2.75 -25.01 29.59
N ALA A 819 3.14 -25.21 28.35
CA ALA A 819 4.15 -24.41 27.65
C ALA A 819 3.79 -24.30 26.16
N THR A 820 4.46 -23.42 25.43
CA THR A 820 4.18 -23.17 24.01
C THR A 820 5.48 -23.13 23.19
N GLY A 821 5.41 -23.50 21.93
CA GLY A 821 6.51 -23.36 20.96
C GLY A 821 7.83 -23.96 21.44
N LYS A 822 8.89 -23.14 21.34
CA LYS A 822 10.26 -23.58 21.69
C LYS A 822 10.39 -24.02 23.14
N MET A 823 9.76 -23.33 24.09
CA MET A 823 9.85 -23.70 25.51
C MET A 823 9.31 -25.12 25.75
N PHE A 824 8.21 -25.51 25.10
CA PHE A 824 7.71 -26.88 25.16
C PHE A 824 8.75 -27.90 24.67
N ILE A 825 9.40 -27.62 23.54
CA ILE A 825 10.43 -28.49 22.98
C ILE A 825 11.65 -28.59 23.91
N ASP A 826 12.12 -27.48 24.48
CA ASP A 826 13.24 -27.47 25.42
C ASP A 826 12.92 -28.32 26.67
N LEU A 827 11.71 -28.23 27.22
CA LEU A 827 11.23 -29.04 28.34
C LEU A 827 11.14 -30.54 27.96
N LYS A 828 10.60 -30.85 26.80
CA LYS A 828 10.49 -32.23 26.29
C LYS A 828 11.87 -32.87 26.12
N GLU A 829 12.83 -32.17 25.54
CA GLU A 829 14.19 -32.64 25.39
C GLU A 829 14.93 -32.81 26.74
N ALA A 830 14.63 -31.97 27.72
CA ALA A 830 15.15 -32.06 29.07
C ALA A 830 14.54 -33.27 29.84
N LEU A 831 13.22 -33.45 29.72
CA LEU A 831 12.51 -34.56 30.35
C LEU A 831 12.93 -35.91 29.71
N ALA A 832 13.22 -35.98 28.40
CA ALA A 832 13.72 -37.16 27.74
C ALA A 832 15.09 -37.58 28.27
N LYS A 833 15.93 -36.65 28.74
CA LYS A 833 17.24 -36.98 29.38
C LYS A 833 17.08 -37.53 30.81
N ASN A 834 16.09 -37.05 31.51
CA ASN A 834 15.79 -37.48 32.88
C ASN A 834 14.28 -37.75 32.96
N PRO A 835 13.78 -38.91 32.54
CA PRO A 835 12.38 -39.23 32.52
C PRO A 835 11.73 -39.16 33.90
N ASP A 836 10.57 -38.50 34.01
CA ASP A 836 9.75 -38.43 35.21
C ASP A 836 8.27 -38.64 34.81
N GLU A 837 7.71 -39.81 35.12
CA GLU A 837 6.34 -40.16 34.76
C GLU A 837 5.28 -39.41 35.57
N SER A 838 5.69 -38.65 36.61
CA SER A 838 4.79 -37.79 37.41
C SER A 838 4.51 -36.42 36.75
N VAL A 839 5.30 -36.07 35.68
CA VAL A 839 5.19 -34.80 34.94
C VAL A 839 4.54 -35.06 33.58
N LEU A 840 3.43 -34.36 33.30
CA LEU A 840 2.82 -34.31 31.98
C LEU A 840 3.10 -32.95 31.35
N LEU A 841 3.77 -32.97 30.17
CA LEU A 841 3.96 -31.78 29.36
C LEU A 841 2.78 -31.61 28.40
N VAL A 842 2.21 -30.41 28.34
CA VAL A 842 1.15 -30.03 27.43
C VAL A 842 1.59 -28.84 26.58
N ALA A 843 1.66 -29.04 25.27
CA ALA A 843 1.89 -27.94 24.33
C ALA A 843 0.59 -27.17 24.09
N ILE A 844 0.58 -25.89 24.37
CA ILE A 844 -0.52 -25.01 24.00
C ILE A 844 -0.19 -24.43 22.62
N GLU A 845 -0.73 -25.05 21.57
CA GLU A 845 -0.48 -24.70 20.18
C GLU A 845 -1.25 -23.45 19.76
N ARG A 846 -2.51 -23.31 20.23
CA ARG A 846 -3.36 -22.15 20.01
C ARG A 846 -3.47 -21.32 21.29
N LEU A 847 -2.96 -20.08 21.25
CA LEU A 847 -3.04 -19.13 22.36
C LEU A 847 -4.33 -18.32 22.34
N TYR A 848 -4.85 -18.00 21.15
CA TYR A 848 -6.14 -17.34 21.00
C TYR A 848 -6.93 -17.93 19.80
N PRO A 849 -8.22 -18.24 19.94
CA PRO A 849 -8.95 -18.36 21.20
C PRO A 849 -8.32 -19.43 22.13
N PHE A 850 -8.30 -19.14 23.43
CA PHE A 850 -7.65 -20.06 24.40
C PHE A 850 -8.43 -21.38 24.50
N PRO A 851 -7.75 -22.54 24.51
CA PRO A 851 -8.41 -23.86 24.48
C PRO A 851 -8.85 -24.32 25.88
N GLU A 852 -9.78 -23.60 26.51
CA GLU A 852 -10.23 -23.86 27.87
C GLU A 852 -10.85 -25.23 28.03
N GLU A 853 -11.75 -25.57 27.09
CA GLU A 853 -12.52 -26.82 27.16
C GLU A 853 -11.62 -28.05 27.04
N GLU A 854 -10.65 -28.01 26.14
CA GLU A 854 -9.70 -29.09 25.91
C GLU A 854 -8.75 -29.27 27.10
N ILE A 855 -8.32 -28.17 27.72
CA ILE A 855 -7.47 -28.24 28.91
C ILE A 855 -8.30 -28.74 30.10
N GLU A 856 -9.52 -28.28 30.32
CA GLU A 856 -10.39 -28.75 31.37
C GLU A 856 -10.65 -30.26 31.27
N ALA A 857 -10.97 -30.71 30.06
CA ALA A 857 -11.20 -32.13 29.79
C ALA A 857 -9.95 -33.00 30.06
N LEU A 858 -8.75 -32.47 29.77
CA LEU A 858 -7.49 -33.13 30.07
C LEU A 858 -7.25 -33.23 31.61
N LEU A 859 -7.38 -32.09 32.32
CA LEU A 859 -7.12 -32.06 33.77
C LEU A 859 -8.12 -32.95 34.52
N ALA A 860 -9.34 -33.08 34.05
CA ALA A 860 -10.37 -33.96 34.66
C ALA A 860 -10.02 -35.46 34.57
N GLN A 861 -9.11 -35.87 33.67
CA GLN A 861 -8.65 -37.26 33.53
C GLN A 861 -7.53 -37.64 34.50
N LEU A 862 -6.98 -36.67 35.27
CA LEU A 862 -5.78 -36.85 36.09
C LEU A 862 -6.15 -36.93 37.57
N PRO A 863 -6.38 -38.11 38.15
CA PRO A 863 -6.94 -38.28 39.51
C PRO A 863 -5.98 -37.86 40.63
N ASN A 864 -4.69 -37.81 40.37
CA ASN A 864 -3.64 -37.53 41.37
C ASN A 864 -2.94 -36.19 41.10
N LEU A 865 -3.54 -35.32 40.26
CA LEU A 865 -2.94 -34.02 39.93
C LEU A 865 -2.91 -33.09 41.16
N GLU A 866 -1.75 -32.51 41.44
CA GLU A 866 -1.49 -31.60 42.53
C GLU A 866 -1.15 -30.18 42.05
N GLU A 867 -0.31 -30.10 41.00
CA GLU A 867 0.24 -28.83 40.49
C GLU A 867 -0.01 -28.63 39.00
N VAL A 868 -0.36 -27.40 38.59
CA VAL A 868 -0.36 -26.91 37.21
C VAL A 868 0.61 -25.74 37.09
N SER A 869 1.57 -25.85 36.18
CA SER A 869 2.60 -24.82 35.96
C SER A 869 2.43 -24.19 34.60
N TRP A 870 2.59 -22.86 34.49
CA TRP A 870 2.84 -22.19 33.24
C TRP A 870 4.33 -21.90 33.07
N VAL A 871 4.91 -22.32 31.92
CA VAL A 871 6.33 -22.13 31.65
C VAL A 871 6.51 -21.39 30.33
N GLN A 872 7.23 -20.29 30.33
CA GLN A 872 7.52 -19.50 29.13
C GLN A 872 8.96 -18.99 29.13
N GLU A 873 9.51 -18.75 27.93
CA GLU A 873 10.85 -18.18 27.77
C GLU A 873 10.88 -16.65 27.92
N GLU A 874 9.79 -15.97 27.65
CA GLU A 874 9.67 -14.51 27.72
C GLU A 874 9.70 -14.01 29.18
N PRO A 875 10.05 -12.73 29.40
CA PRO A 875 9.88 -12.07 30.68
C PRO A 875 8.42 -12.11 31.18
N LYS A 876 8.23 -12.16 32.49
CA LYS A 876 6.89 -12.28 33.10
C LYS A 876 5.89 -11.20 32.71
N ASN A 877 6.35 -10.01 32.33
CA ASN A 877 5.52 -8.92 31.81
C ASN A 877 5.32 -8.96 30.28
N GLN A 878 5.87 -9.96 29.61
CA GLN A 878 5.82 -10.20 28.17
C GLN A 878 5.36 -11.64 27.92
N GLY A 879 5.23 -12.02 26.67
CA GLY A 879 4.75 -13.35 26.31
C GLY A 879 3.26 -13.57 26.67
N ALA A 880 2.86 -14.81 26.83
CA ALA A 880 1.46 -15.17 27.02
C ALA A 880 0.94 -15.06 28.44
N TRP A 881 1.83 -15.06 29.47
CA TRP A 881 1.40 -15.21 30.87
C TRP A 881 0.30 -14.28 31.33
N LEU A 882 0.41 -12.97 31.04
CA LEU A 882 -0.60 -12.00 31.48
C LEU A 882 -1.97 -12.23 30.82
N TYR A 883 -1.98 -12.80 29.64
CA TYR A 883 -3.20 -13.15 28.92
C TYR A 883 -3.80 -14.48 29.41
N VAL A 884 -2.97 -15.53 29.54
CA VAL A 884 -3.45 -16.89 29.90
C VAL A 884 -3.77 -17.04 31.37
N TYR A 885 -3.16 -16.24 32.26
CA TYR A 885 -3.32 -16.34 33.69
C TYR A 885 -4.79 -16.34 34.19
N PRO A 886 -5.68 -15.47 33.72
CA PRO A 886 -7.09 -15.49 34.14
C PRO A 886 -7.78 -16.83 33.81
N TYR A 887 -7.53 -17.39 32.64
CA TYR A 887 -8.09 -18.65 32.18
C TYR A 887 -7.54 -19.81 32.99
N VAL A 888 -6.22 -19.93 33.08
CA VAL A 888 -5.58 -21.02 33.87
C VAL A 888 -5.99 -20.95 35.33
N LYS A 889 -6.10 -19.74 35.91
CA LYS A 889 -6.55 -19.57 37.29
C LYS A 889 -7.98 -20.08 37.53
N VAL A 890 -8.86 -19.92 36.56
CA VAL A 890 -10.24 -20.45 36.63
C VAL A 890 -10.21 -21.99 36.52
N LEU A 891 -9.42 -22.53 35.61
CA LEU A 891 -9.28 -23.98 35.36
C LEU A 891 -8.70 -24.71 36.56
N VAL A 892 -7.68 -24.14 37.23
CA VAL A 892 -7.10 -24.77 38.44
C VAL A 892 -7.97 -24.55 39.67
N ALA A 893 -8.70 -23.39 39.73
CA ALA A 893 -9.52 -22.95 40.87
C ALA A 893 -8.76 -23.13 42.21
N ASP A 894 -9.42 -23.75 43.22
CA ASP A 894 -8.81 -24.13 44.50
C ASP A 894 -8.44 -25.63 44.54
N LYS A 895 -8.39 -26.29 43.34
CA LYS A 895 -8.17 -27.74 43.28
C LYS A 895 -6.68 -28.10 43.16
N TYR A 896 -5.89 -27.26 42.51
CA TYR A 896 -4.50 -27.49 42.21
C TYR A 896 -3.64 -26.27 42.49
N ASP A 897 -2.40 -26.48 42.85
CA ASP A 897 -1.43 -25.39 43.01
C ASP A 897 -1.04 -24.81 41.61
N LEU A 898 -1.05 -23.48 41.47
CA LEU A 898 -0.65 -22.79 40.26
C LEU A 898 0.73 -22.17 40.41
N SER A 899 1.68 -22.59 39.62
CA SER A 899 3.03 -22.03 39.61
C SER A 899 3.41 -21.39 38.26
N TYR A 900 4.40 -20.50 38.27
CA TYR A 900 4.94 -19.81 37.08
C TYR A 900 6.45 -19.93 37.04
N HIS A 901 7.00 -20.36 35.92
CA HIS A 901 8.43 -20.42 35.66
C HIS A 901 8.76 -19.66 34.36
N GLY A 902 9.70 -18.72 34.45
CA GLY A 902 10.08 -17.88 33.31
C GLY A 902 11.07 -16.81 33.75
N ARG A 903 11.44 -15.96 32.80
CA ARG A 903 12.27 -14.77 33.11
C ARG A 903 11.52 -13.83 34.06
N ILE A 904 12.26 -13.15 34.93
CA ILE A 904 11.69 -12.07 35.74
C ILE A 904 11.23 -10.93 34.83
N GLN A 905 10.44 -9.99 35.37
CA GLN A 905 10.01 -8.80 34.62
C GLN A 905 11.22 -8.00 34.09
N ARG A 906 11.19 -7.64 32.83
CA ARG A 906 12.25 -6.91 32.12
C ARG A 906 11.65 -5.90 31.16
N ALA A 907 12.37 -4.79 30.93
CA ALA A 907 12.06 -3.84 29.87
C ALA A 907 12.50 -4.38 28.48
N ALA A 908 13.74 -4.91 28.42
CA ALA A 908 14.21 -5.62 27.22
C ALA A 908 13.70 -7.06 27.17
N PRO A 909 13.41 -7.63 26.00
CA PRO A 909 12.86 -8.98 25.91
C PRO A 909 13.86 -10.07 26.28
N ALA A 910 15.14 -9.95 25.91
CA ALA A 910 16.13 -11.02 26.05
C ALA A 910 17.49 -10.49 26.50
N GLU A 911 18.34 -11.40 26.91
CA GLU A 911 19.72 -11.15 27.24
C GLU A 911 20.54 -10.82 25.98
N GLY A 912 21.51 -9.89 26.11
CA GLY A 912 22.42 -9.52 25.02
C GLY A 912 23.56 -10.49 24.80
N ASP A 913 23.85 -11.37 25.76
CA ASP A 913 24.95 -12.36 25.74
C ASP A 913 24.42 -13.77 25.65
N GLY A 914 24.94 -14.58 24.69
CA GLY A 914 24.49 -15.93 24.43
C GLY A 914 24.76 -16.92 25.56
N GLU A 915 25.84 -16.75 26.34
CA GLU A 915 26.13 -17.62 27.47
C GLU A 915 25.25 -17.29 28.67
N ILE A 916 24.93 -16.01 28.90
CA ILE A 916 23.97 -15.60 29.92
C ILE A 916 22.58 -16.14 29.55
N HIS A 917 22.20 -16.05 28.30
CA HIS A 917 20.95 -16.65 27.79
C HIS A 917 20.87 -18.14 28.16
N LYS A 918 21.89 -18.93 27.85
CA LYS A 918 21.91 -20.38 28.14
C LYS A 918 21.75 -20.66 29.65
N LEU A 919 22.45 -19.90 30.50
CA LEU A 919 22.33 -20.02 31.95
C LEU A 919 20.90 -19.74 32.42
N VAL A 920 20.28 -18.70 31.92
CA VAL A 920 18.89 -18.33 32.30
C VAL A 920 17.90 -19.35 31.78
N GLN A 921 18.01 -19.78 30.54
CA GLN A 921 17.12 -20.77 29.91
C GLN A 921 17.17 -22.10 30.66
N ASN A 922 18.38 -22.62 30.92
CA ASN A 922 18.57 -23.86 31.66
C ASN A 922 17.98 -23.76 33.08
N LYS A 923 18.17 -22.63 33.77
CA LYS A 923 17.60 -22.43 35.10
C LYS A 923 16.06 -22.43 35.10
N ILE A 924 15.42 -21.89 34.05
CA ILE A 924 13.97 -21.93 33.92
C ILE A 924 13.49 -23.37 33.78
N ILE A 925 14.13 -24.14 32.88
CA ILE A 925 13.82 -25.55 32.63
C ILE A 925 14.03 -26.39 33.90
N GLU A 926 15.18 -26.28 34.55
CA GLU A 926 15.49 -26.99 35.80
C GLU A 926 14.45 -26.69 36.91
N ASN A 927 14.09 -25.41 37.06
CA ASN A 927 13.11 -25.04 38.08
C ASN A 927 11.70 -25.56 37.77
N ALA A 928 11.31 -25.59 36.49
CA ALA A 928 10.00 -26.05 36.06
C ALA A 928 9.85 -27.58 36.23
N LEU A 929 10.93 -28.37 36.03
CA LEU A 929 10.95 -29.81 36.13
C LEU A 929 11.23 -30.33 37.55
N LYS A 930 11.62 -29.49 38.51
CA LYS A 930 11.73 -29.89 39.92
C LYS A 930 10.35 -30.15 40.51
N ASN A 931 10.22 -31.30 41.19
CA ASN A 931 9.10 -31.54 42.08
C ASN A 931 9.32 -30.75 43.37
N ASN A 932 8.32 -29.98 43.81
CA ASN A 932 8.34 -29.21 45.06
C ASN A 932 8.30 -30.12 46.28
#